data_5a8f67569dee5ac87e318037801e195a
#
_entry.id   5a8f67569dee5ac87e318037801e195a
#
_cell.length_a   1.000
_cell.length_b   1.000
_cell.length_c   1.000
_cell.angle_alpha   90.00
_cell.angle_beta   90.00
_cell.angle_gamma   90.00
#
_symmetry.space_group_name_H-M   'P 1'
#
loop_
_entity.id
_entity.type
_entity.pdbx_description
1 polymer ?
#
loop_
_entity_poly.entity_id
_entity_poly.type
_entity_poly.pdbx_seq_one_letter_code
_entity_poly.pdbx_strand_id
1 'polypeptide(L)'
;MKSFFFISFLLIAFSALAQVTPKTIRGVVKDSQNETVPGATVRLLSASDSTLVQGEITNGNGKFELKNLTTNRYFLRVSSVGCNDYRSGPLTIDDQHPEVSLPVIILMPSKTMLNEVVVVAKRPLIEQEIDKTVVNVDAMVSSVGSNTLEVLEKTPGVTVGTDGEISLNGKAGVLVLIDGRPTYLSGPDLASYLKSLPGGSLDKIELMTNPPAKYDAAGTSIINIRLKKNRVQGIVGDISASYSQGVTARTNNVINVNFNRKKMNLFGSLGYSRDADYADDSYNRTFYNENSSINSSVALRNNLTYKVPGITTRLGMDYAVSSRTTYGFVVNYLNRSKQERLNYFSKNSGADSVLDSLRKGDTEGNFNWRNVGVNGNFQHKFNPEGRELTADVNYITHLTTGEQRLTTMISSADELFINRRDFLYNLPSEIAIYTAKADYVHPLKNKAVVEAGFKSSFVTNDTDSRYYSVSDTTQTPDYGKSNHFIYREAIQAAYLNSRKTWKRMDAQLGFRLENTLVNGRQMGNAEVKETAFDIQYMRLFPTAFLRYKLDSLGNNALTVSIARRINRPNYQLLNPFLFYRDAYSYISGNPLLKPQYHFQYEVKYQHKNNFGIALQYNYFTDVIFQTTQAIDGIFITSPNNVASGRILAMATNLTQSLTKWWTLNANLTISHMALNGVAYSEKLNPAIYQARMNLVNQLKFDKGWNGEITGFFVTKDLNGQRITDPRYRINLAVQKKVLKDKGSVRLLAEDLFHSWKLKDRTVSLKQADAFHTQATDTRRVGVAFSYRFGKDTFARKRRHNDNAADAEKGRVD
;
A
#
# COMPACT_ATOMS: atom_id res chain seq x y z
N MET A 1 13.93 76.09 -57.76
CA MET A 1 13.64 74.97 -58.66
C MET A 1 14.85 74.31 -59.32
N LYS A 2 16.09 74.72 -59.00
CA LYS A 2 17.32 74.06 -59.54
C LYS A 2 17.97 73.04 -58.59
N SER A 3 17.55 72.94 -57.33
CA SER A 3 18.11 71.95 -56.29
C SER A 3 17.35 70.65 -56.18
N PHE A 4 16.19 70.54 -56.75
CA PHE A 4 15.36 69.32 -56.69
C PHE A 4 15.73 68.28 -57.78
N PHE A 5 16.33 68.69 -58.84
CA PHE A 5 16.74 67.85 -59.98
C PHE A 5 18.04 67.06 -59.72
N PHE A 6 18.90 67.60 -58.84
CA PHE A 6 20.17 66.94 -58.54
C PHE A 6 20.08 65.78 -57.53
N ILE A 7 19.08 65.82 -56.64
CA ILE A 7 18.79 64.73 -55.67
C ILE A 7 18.09 63.59 -56.34
N SER A 8 17.22 63.82 -57.35
CA SER A 8 16.54 62.76 -58.11
C SER A 8 17.46 61.93 -59.00
N PHE A 9 18.58 62.50 -59.45
CA PHE A 9 19.57 61.82 -60.30
C PHE A 9 20.58 61.00 -59.49
N LEU A 10 20.81 61.35 -58.20
CA LEU A 10 21.68 60.61 -57.29
C LEU A 10 20.94 59.31 -56.69
N LEU A 11 19.63 59.30 -56.66
CA LEU A 11 18.82 58.15 -56.17
C LEU A 11 18.65 57.08 -57.27
N ILE A 12 18.80 57.33 -58.51
CA ILE A 12 18.74 56.41 -59.66
C ILE A 12 20.07 55.68 -59.87
N ALA A 13 21.17 56.26 -59.41
CA ALA A 13 22.56 55.76 -59.61
C ALA A 13 22.90 54.67 -58.53
N PHE A 14 22.09 54.51 -57.43
CA PHE A 14 22.32 53.52 -56.41
C PHE A 14 21.54 52.18 -56.58
N SER A 15 20.71 52.09 -57.67
CA SER A 15 19.92 50.88 -57.92
C SER A 15 20.60 49.87 -58.85
N ALA A 16 21.88 50.08 -59.23
CA ALA A 16 22.57 49.17 -60.14
C ALA A 16 23.77 48.47 -59.51
N LEU A 17 23.63 48.07 -58.22
CA LEU A 17 24.64 47.22 -57.55
C LEU A 17 24.04 45.88 -57.04
N ALA A 18 24.50 44.82 -57.75
CA ALA A 18 24.53 43.43 -57.33
C ALA A 18 23.18 42.67 -57.27
N GLN A 19 22.71 42.24 -58.41
CA GLN A 19 22.08 40.97 -58.51
C GLN A 19 23.13 39.86 -58.19
N VAL A 20 23.35 39.58 -56.93
CA VAL A 20 24.02 38.32 -56.49
C VAL A 20 23.10 37.19 -56.86
N THR A 21 23.44 36.45 -57.91
CA THR A 21 22.75 35.21 -58.25
C THR A 21 22.78 34.24 -57.01
N PRO A 22 21.62 33.89 -56.41
CA PRO A 22 21.64 33.08 -55.19
C PRO A 22 22.23 31.71 -55.55
N LYS A 23 23.31 31.34 -54.83
CA LYS A 23 23.94 30.02 -54.98
C LYS A 23 23.00 28.95 -54.41
N THR A 24 22.62 27.95 -55.23
CA THR A 24 21.58 27.00 -54.88
C THR A 24 21.96 25.55 -55.25
N ILE A 25 21.49 24.58 -54.43
CA ILE A 25 21.49 23.13 -54.76
C ILE A 25 20.06 22.66 -54.74
N ARG A 26 19.63 22.04 -55.82
CA ARG A 26 18.27 21.46 -55.94
C ARG A 26 18.31 20.04 -56.42
N GLY A 27 17.27 19.28 -56.05
CA GLY A 27 17.13 17.88 -56.46
C GLY A 27 15.75 17.29 -56.22
N VAL A 28 15.57 16.07 -56.66
CA VAL A 28 14.33 15.30 -56.43
C VAL A 28 14.70 13.96 -55.82
N VAL A 29 13.97 13.57 -54.79
CA VAL A 29 14.14 12.29 -54.09
C VAL A 29 13.00 11.35 -54.46
N LYS A 30 13.35 10.13 -54.90
CA LYS A 30 12.41 9.06 -55.25
C LYS A 30 12.81 7.75 -54.53
N ASP A 31 11.89 6.84 -54.44
CA ASP A 31 12.16 5.48 -53.94
C ASP A 31 12.58 4.51 -55.08
N SER A 32 12.82 3.26 -54.73
CA SER A 32 13.16 2.18 -55.66
C SER A 32 12.06 1.84 -56.70
N GLN A 33 10.82 2.30 -56.45
CA GLN A 33 9.66 2.13 -57.35
C GLN A 33 9.42 3.36 -58.22
N ASN A 34 10.38 4.35 -58.21
CA ASN A 34 10.30 5.63 -58.90
C ASN A 34 9.16 6.56 -58.41
N GLU A 35 8.59 6.28 -57.19
CA GLU A 35 7.63 7.19 -56.54
C GLU A 35 8.37 8.29 -55.80
N THR A 36 7.78 9.50 -55.71
CA THR A 36 8.36 10.61 -54.95
C THR A 36 8.34 10.34 -53.45
N VAL A 37 9.41 10.72 -52.75
CA VAL A 37 9.51 10.56 -51.28
C VAL A 37 9.34 11.91 -50.59
N PRO A 38 8.11 12.27 -50.17
CA PRO A 38 7.90 13.50 -49.40
C PRO A 38 8.38 13.33 -47.97
N GLY A 39 8.87 14.40 -47.35
CA GLY A 39 9.30 14.35 -45.95
C GLY A 39 10.70 13.74 -45.72
N ALA A 40 11.47 13.45 -46.79
CA ALA A 40 12.85 13.03 -46.64
C ALA A 40 13.72 14.19 -46.12
N THR A 41 14.58 13.92 -45.18
CA THR A 41 15.49 14.90 -44.57
C THR A 41 16.73 15.02 -45.42
N VAL A 42 16.98 16.20 -45.96
CA VAL A 42 18.16 16.59 -46.78
C VAL A 42 19.09 17.40 -45.93
N ARG A 43 20.34 16.98 -45.77
CA ARG A 43 21.38 17.69 -44.98
C ARG A 43 22.56 17.98 -45.88
N LEU A 44 22.93 19.28 -45.94
CA LEU A 44 24.13 19.74 -46.59
C LEU A 44 25.25 19.82 -45.56
N LEU A 45 26.35 19.17 -45.82
CA LEU A 45 27.51 19.05 -44.95
C LEU A 45 28.72 19.70 -45.65
N SER A 46 29.56 20.40 -44.89
CA SER A 46 30.84 20.88 -45.37
C SER A 46 31.75 19.70 -45.73
N ALA A 47 32.42 19.78 -46.87
CA ALA A 47 33.32 18.73 -47.32
C ALA A 47 34.63 18.66 -46.51
N SER A 48 35.01 19.71 -45.80
CA SER A 48 36.26 19.80 -45.05
C SER A 48 36.18 19.12 -43.69
N ASP A 49 35.05 19.24 -43.00
CA ASP A 49 34.89 18.80 -41.60
C ASP A 49 33.56 18.05 -41.31
N SER A 50 32.73 17.83 -42.32
CA SER A 50 31.40 17.18 -42.23
C SER A 50 30.42 17.90 -41.27
N THR A 51 30.64 19.18 -40.96
CA THR A 51 29.69 19.97 -40.17
C THR A 51 28.41 20.24 -40.98
N LEU A 52 27.29 20.33 -40.28
CA LEU A 52 25.99 20.63 -40.89
C LEU A 52 25.96 22.13 -41.25
N VAL A 53 25.78 22.40 -42.56
CA VAL A 53 25.68 23.76 -43.10
C VAL A 53 24.23 24.19 -43.21
N GLN A 54 23.38 23.33 -43.79
CA GLN A 54 21.94 23.61 -43.97
C GLN A 54 21.15 22.29 -44.02
N GLY A 55 19.89 22.34 -43.57
CA GLY A 55 18.94 21.24 -43.65
C GLY A 55 17.64 21.67 -44.30
N GLU A 56 17.04 20.79 -45.11
CA GLU A 56 15.77 20.99 -45.78
C GLU A 56 14.97 19.68 -45.77
N ILE A 57 13.65 19.75 -45.99
CA ILE A 57 12.77 18.57 -46.09
C ILE A 57 12.11 18.57 -47.48
N THR A 58 12.08 17.41 -48.12
CA THR A 58 11.44 17.27 -49.42
C THR A 58 9.93 17.56 -49.35
N ASN A 59 9.45 18.34 -50.31
CA ASN A 59 8.02 18.70 -50.46
C ASN A 59 7.17 17.50 -50.96
N GLY A 60 5.85 17.70 -51.16
CA GLY A 60 4.90 16.64 -51.61
C GLY A 60 5.29 15.97 -52.94
N ASN A 61 6.11 16.60 -53.78
CA ASN A 61 6.62 16.13 -55.03
C ASN A 61 8.06 15.57 -54.92
N GLY A 62 8.55 15.34 -53.69
CA GLY A 62 9.89 14.85 -53.44
C GLY A 62 11.03 15.87 -53.76
N LYS A 63 10.71 17.16 -54.04
CA LYS A 63 11.71 18.20 -54.44
C LYS A 63 12.23 18.89 -53.19
N PHE A 64 13.51 19.28 -53.21
CA PHE A 64 14.17 20.13 -52.23
C PHE A 64 15.01 21.23 -52.95
N GLU A 65 15.25 22.34 -52.26
CA GLU A 65 16.05 23.43 -52.71
C GLU A 65 16.76 24.15 -51.54
N LEU A 66 18.10 24.07 -51.55
CA LEU A 66 18.98 24.71 -50.58
C LEU A 66 19.51 26.01 -51.19
N LYS A 67 19.22 27.17 -50.56
CA LYS A 67 19.48 28.51 -51.09
C LYS A 67 20.54 29.26 -50.28
N ASN A 68 21.08 30.34 -50.85
CA ASN A 68 22.01 31.27 -50.18
C ASN A 68 23.28 30.57 -49.66
N LEU A 69 23.83 29.67 -50.49
CA LEU A 69 25.02 28.93 -50.13
C LEU A 69 26.27 29.78 -50.35
N THR A 70 27.30 29.52 -49.54
CA THR A 70 28.61 30.16 -49.72
C THR A 70 29.47 29.35 -50.71
N THR A 71 30.44 29.97 -51.33
CA THR A 71 31.44 29.29 -52.17
C THR A 71 32.20 28.27 -51.31
N ASN A 72 31.95 26.98 -51.55
CA ASN A 72 32.62 25.89 -50.85
C ASN A 72 32.34 24.53 -51.54
N ARG A 73 33.00 23.48 -51.02
CA ARG A 73 32.67 22.09 -51.36
C ARG A 73 31.79 21.48 -50.32
N TYR A 74 30.75 20.74 -50.74
CA TYR A 74 29.72 20.16 -49.90
C TYR A 74 29.50 18.69 -50.19
N PHE A 75 28.97 17.97 -49.21
CA PHE A 75 28.30 16.67 -49.37
C PHE A 75 26.83 16.80 -49.05
N LEU A 76 25.99 16.13 -49.80
CA LEU A 76 24.58 15.99 -49.49
C LEU A 76 24.33 14.64 -48.87
N ARG A 77 23.61 14.61 -47.74
CA ARG A 77 23.11 13.38 -47.11
C ARG A 77 21.58 13.43 -47.10
N VAL A 78 20.93 12.43 -47.71
CA VAL A 78 19.47 12.33 -47.73
C VAL A 78 19.07 11.07 -46.98
N SER A 79 18.12 11.23 -46.04
CA SER A 79 17.62 10.12 -45.22
C SER A 79 16.10 10.12 -45.14
N SER A 80 15.48 8.93 -45.14
CA SER A 80 14.07 8.74 -44.95
C SER A 80 13.82 7.46 -44.15
N VAL A 81 12.74 7.42 -43.38
CA VAL A 81 12.40 6.26 -42.55
C VAL A 81 12.18 5.01 -43.40
N GLY A 82 12.90 3.94 -43.08
CA GLY A 82 12.81 2.65 -43.83
C GLY A 82 13.73 2.58 -45.06
N CYS A 83 14.53 3.59 -45.34
CA CYS A 83 15.47 3.62 -46.47
C CYS A 83 16.93 3.73 -46.00
N ASN A 84 17.84 3.24 -46.81
CA ASN A 84 19.27 3.46 -46.60
C ASN A 84 19.59 4.94 -46.90
N ASP A 85 20.48 5.53 -46.10
CA ASP A 85 20.95 6.90 -46.32
C ASP A 85 21.71 7.03 -47.64
N TYR A 86 21.35 8.00 -48.44
CA TYR A 86 22.09 8.41 -49.61
C TYR A 86 23.15 9.45 -49.27
N ARG A 87 24.34 9.36 -49.82
CA ARG A 87 25.40 10.37 -49.74
C ARG A 87 25.88 10.70 -51.15
N SER A 88 25.88 11.99 -51.48
CA SER A 88 26.43 12.47 -52.76
C SER A 88 27.97 12.43 -52.77
N GLY A 89 28.57 12.48 -53.96
CA GLY A 89 29.94 12.93 -54.17
C GLY A 89 30.11 14.40 -53.74
N PRO A 90 31.34 14.94 -53.76
CA PRO A 90 31.59 16.33 -53.46
C PRO A 90 30.93 17.24 -54.49
N LEU A 91 30.15 18.20 -54.02
CA LEU A 91 29.47 19.24 -54.80
C LEU A 91 30.20 20.54 -54.64
N THR A 92 30.63 21.16 -55.71
CA THR A 92 31.30 22.45 -55.67
C THR A 92 30.33 23.55 -56.06
N ILE A 93 30.21 24.56 -55.22
CA ILE A 93 29.47 25.78 -55.46
C ILE A 93 30.49 26.93 -55.51
N ASP A 94 30.59 27.63 -56.66
CA ASP A 94 31.45 28.79 -56.88
C ASP A 94 30.75 29.81 -57.76
N ASP A 95 31.44 30.85 -58.15
CA ASP A 95 30.88 31.90 -58.98
C ASP A 95 30.71 31.49 -60.45
N GLN A 96 31.39 30.43 -60.89
CA GLN A 96 31.22 29.84 -62.24
C GLN A 96 30.09 28.81 -62.28
N HIS A 97 29.79 28.22 -61.12
CA HIS A 97 28.72 27.18 -60.90
C HIS A 97 27.83 27.61 -59.75
N PRO A 98 27.02 28.70 -59.91
CA PRO A 98 26.15 29.17 -58.82
C PRO A 98 24.95 28.30 -58.54
N GLU A 99 24.59 27.41 -59.46
CA GLU A 99 23.46 26.49 -59.35
C GLU A 99 23.89 25.03 -59.66
N VAL A 100 23.59 24.11 -58.76
CA VAL A 100 23.82 22.68 -58.96
C VAL A 100 22.47 21.94 -58.88
N SER A 101 22.08 21.38 -60.02
CA SER A 101 20.92 20.45 -60.12
C SER A 101 21.39 19.03 -60.07
N LEU A 102 20.98 18.29 -59.02
CA LEU A 102 21.33 16.90 -58.82
C LEU A 102 20.46 16.01 -59.68
N PRO A 103 20.99 14.86 -60.19
CA PRO A 103 20.15 13.80 -60.74
C PRO A 103 19.16 13.29 -59.69
N VAL A 104 18.14 12.58 -60.15
CA VAL A 104 17.14 11.99 -59.23
C VAL A 104 17.84 11.07 -58.21
N ILE A 105 17.66 11.39 -56.91
CA ILE A 105 18.23 10.61 -55.82
C ILE A 105 17.26 9.47 -55.51
N ILE A 106 17.72 8.25 -55.68
CA ILE A 106 16.94 7.05 -55.41
C ILE A 106 17.30 6.49 -54.01
N LEU A 107 16.33 6.46 -53.07
CA LEU A 107 16.49 5.85 -51.78
C LEU A 107 16.11 4.37 -51.81
N MET A 108 17.06 3.48 -51.53
CA MET A 108 16.85 2.05 -51.48
C MET A 108 16.25 1.61 -50.12
N PRO A 109 15.29 0.69 -50.07
CA PRO A 109 14.76 0.14 -48.81
C PRO A 109 15.89 -0.46 -47.97
N SER A 110 15.91 -0.13 -46.68
CA SER A 110 16.86 -0.72 -45.74
C SER A 110 16.47 -2.17 -45.45
N LYS A 111 17.34 -3.14 -45.77
CA LYS A 111 17.19 -4.54 -45.35
C LYS A 111 17.53 -4.79 -43.90
N THR A 112 18.06 -3.81 -43.19
CA THR A 112 18.35 -3.87 -41.78
C THR A 112 17.08 -3.52 -41.03
N MET A 113 16.42 -4.48 -40.41
CA MET A 113 15.48 -4.20 -39.34
C MET A 113 16.26 -3.40 -38.29
N LEU A 114 16.03 -2.11 -38.19
CA LEU A 114 16.49 -1.30 -37.06
C LEU A 114 15.91 -1.99 -35.83
N ASN A 115 16.76 -2.60 -35.02
CA ASN A 115 16.39 -2.85 -33.64
C ASN A 115 15.99 -1.50 -33.07
N GLU A 116 14.69 -1.28 -32.95
CA GLU A 116 14.13 -0.10 -32.32
C GLU A 116 14.76 0.01 -30.91
N VAL A 117 15.65 0.94 -30.73
CA VAL A 117 16.10 1.32 -29.39
C VAL A 117 14.90 2.00 -28.77
N VAL A 118 14.01 1.16 -28.22
CA VAL A 118 12.92 1.64 -27.38
C VAL A 118 13.59 2.20 -26.13
N VAL A 119 13.79 3.51 -26.09
CA VAL A 119 14.09 4.21 -24.86
C VAL A 119 12.82 4.12 -24.00
N VAL A 120 12.68 2.98 -23.30
CA VAL A 120 11.68 2.83 -22.27
C VAL A 120 12.11 3.77 -21.16
N ALA A 121 11.50 4.94 -21.09
CA ALA A 121 11.59 5.78 -19.91
C ALA A 121 11.07 4.94 -18.75
N LYS A 122 11.99 4.46 -17.89
CA LYS A 122 11.61 3.72 -16.67
C LYS A 122 10.75 4.65 -15.84
N ARG A 123 9.54 4.23 -15.51
CA ARG A 123 8.74 4.94 -14.52
C ARG A 123 9.56 5.12 -13.25
N PRO A 124 9.57 6.30 -12.64
CA PRO A 124 10.23 6.48 -11.35
C PRO A 124 9.59 5.54 -10.32
N LEU A 125 10.37 5.09 -9.35
CA LEU A 125 9.86 4.22 -8.28
C LEU A 125 8.74 4.92 -7.49
N ILE A 126 8.87 6.23 -7.29
CA ILE A 126 7.92 7.04 -6.53
C ILE A 126 7.42 8.17 -7.42
N GLU A 127 6.10 8.35 -7.46
CA GLU A 127 5.44 9.52 -8.06
C GLU A 127 4.61 10.23 -6.98
N GLN A 128 4.53 11.57 -7.04
CA GLN A 128 3.81 12.35 -6.05
C GLN A 128 2.63 13.05 -6.69
N GLU A 129 1.44 12.72 -6.22
CA GLU A 129 0.20 13.43 -6.53
C GLU A 129 -0.17 14.38 -5.36
N ILE A 130 -1.20 15.19 -5.51
CA ILE A 130 -1.59 16.17 -4.47
C ILE A 130 -2.05 15.49 -3.17
N ASP A 131 -2.76 14.36 -3.29
CA ASP A 131 -3.42 13.65 -2.21
C ASP A 131 -2.80 12.28 -1.90
N LYS A 132 -1.82 11.83 -2.70
CA LYS A 132 -1.20 10.51 -2.55
C LYS A 132 0.24 10.44 -3.04
N THR A 133 0.97 9.50 -2.50
CA THR A 133 2.26 9.02 -3.02
C THR A 133 2.02 7.72 -3.76
N VAL A 134 2.45 7.62 -5.00
CA VAL A 134 2.32 6.40 -5.82
C VAL A 134 3.67 5.70 -5.89
N VAL A 135 3.72 4.45 -5.51
CA VAL A 135 4.91 3.59 -5.61
C VAL A 135 4.70 2.61 -6.75
N ASN A 136 5.51 2.72 -7.80
CA ASN A 136 5.46 1.85 -8.98
C ASN A 136 6.17 0.52 -8.68
N VAL A 137 5.42 -0.54 -8.46
CA VAL A 137 5.95 -1.85 -8.05
C VAL A 137 6.84 -2.47 -9.13
N ASP A 138 6.59 -2.20 -10.40
CA ASP A 138 7.46 -2.67 -11.49
C ASP A 138 8.88 -2.09 -11.45
N ALA A 139 9.06 -0.94 -10.81
CA ALA A 139 10.38 -0.34 -10.59
C ALA A 139 11.11 -0.93 -9.37
N MET A 140 10.42 -1.70 -8.51
CA MET A 140 11.02 -2.38 -7.36
C MET A 140 11.73 -3.65 -7.82
N VAL A 141 13.02 -3.75 -7.56
CA VAL A 141 13.87 -4.90 -7.97
C VAL A 141 13.40 -6.22 -7.34
N SER A 142 12.89 -6.15 -6.12
CA SER A 142 12.50 -7.31 -5.31
C SER A 142 11.01 -7.66 -5.36
N SER A 143 10.21 -7.04 -6.22
CA SER A 143 8.77 -7.33 -6.30
C SER A 143 8.47 -8.71 -6.91
N VAL A 144 9.31 -9.17 -7.81
CA VAL A 144 9.18 -10.50 -8.43
C VAL A 144 9.67 -11.55 -7.43
N GLY A 145 8.82 -12.53 -7.11
CA GLY A 145 9.13 -13.58 -6.13
C GLY A 145 8.82 -13.19 -4.67
N SER A 146 8.36 -11.95 -4.42
CA SER A 146 7.80 -11.53 -3.13
C SER A 146 6.28 -11.64 -3.15
N ASN A 147 5.66 -11.80 -1.98
CA ASN A 147 4.22 -11.59 -1.83
C ASN A 147 3.90 -10.10 -1.61
N THR A 148 2.61 -9.75 -1.64
CA THR A 148 2.17 -8.35 -1.50
C THR A 148 2.52 -7.75 -0.14
N LEU A 149 2.46 -8.52 0.95
CA LEU A 149 2.82 -8.03 2.28
C LEU A 149 4.31 -7.65 2.35
N GLU A 150 5.20 -8.49 1.78
CA GLU A 150 6.63 -8.18 1.69
C GLU A 150 6.91 -6.96 0.80
N VAL A 151 6.13 -6.75 -0.27
CA VAL A 151 6.24 -5.53 -1.09
C VAL A 151 5.83 -4.30 -0.28
N LEU A 152 4.78 -4.41 0.54
CA LEU A 152 4.37 -3.33 1.44
C LEU A 152 5.43 -3.02 2.49
N GLU A 153 6.05 -4.01 3.11
CA GLU A 153 7.15 -3.80 4.07
C GLU A 153 8.33 -3.00 3.49
N LYS A 154 8.54 -3.12 2.17
CA LYS A 154 9.59 -2.40 1.43
C LYS A 154 9.10 -1.07 0.86
N THR A 155 7.81 -0.80 0.97
CA THR A 155 7.20 0.43 0.47
C THR A 155 7.52 1.59 1.43
N PRO A 156 7.98 2.74 0.92
CA PRO A 156 8.34 3.88 1.74
C PRO A 156 7.24 4.30 2.72
N GLY A 157 7.59 4.44 4.00
CA GLY A 157 6.68 4.87 5.05
C GLY A 157 5.73 3.80 5.58
N VAL A 158 5.69 2.61 4.98
CA VAL A 158 4.89 1.48 5.46
C VAL A 158 5.68 0.66 6.47
N THR A 159 5.04 0.29 7.57
CA THR A 159 5.56 -0.68 8.54
C THR A 159 4.51 -1.75 8.80
N VAL A 160 4.95 -2.99 8.92
CA VAL A 160 4.10 -4.14 9.24
C VAL A 160 4.55 -4.72 10.58
N GLY A 161 3.62 -4.81 11.52
CA GLY A 161 3.82 -5.41 12.82
C GLY A 161 3.88 -6.93 12.77
N THR A 162 4.31 -7.56 13.85
CA THR A 162 4.35 -9.04 14.00
C THR A 162 2.96 -9.66 13.98
N ASP A 163 1.96 -8.91 14.43
CA ASP A 163 0.54 -9.24 14.44
C ASP A 163 -0.16 -8.98 13.09
N GLY A 164 0.58 -8.51 12.09
CA GLY A 164 0.05 -8.15 10.78
C GLY A 164 -0.58 -6.76 10.70
N GLU A 165 -0.51 -5.97 11.79
CA GLU A 165 -0.97 -4.58 11.75
C GLU A 165 -0.09 -3.75 10.82
N ILE A 166 -0.74 -2.99 9.93
CA ILE A 166 -0.07 -2.11 8.96
C ILE A 166 -0.19 -0.67 9.42
N SER A 167 0.94 0.04 9.43
CA SER A 167 0.98 1.49 9.69
C SER A 167 1.63 2.26 8.55
N LEU A 168 1.22 3.52 8.37
CA LEU A 168 1.75 4.42 7.34
C LEU A 168 2.29 5.69 7.98
N ASN A 169 3.58 5.97 7.83
CA ASN A 169 4.29 7.09 8.45
C ASN A 169 4.04 7.17 9.96
N GLY A 170 4.05 6.02 10.65
CA GLY A 170 3.81 5.91 12.08
C GLY A 170 2.33 5.98 12.51
N LYS A 171 1.40 6.18 11.58
CA LYS A 171 -0.05 6.15 11.87
C LYS A 171 -0.56 4.71 11.79
N ALA A 172 -1.06 4.17 12.88
CA ALA A 172 -1.78 2.89 12.93
C ALA A 172 -3.24 3.06 12.44
N GLY A 173 -3.96 1.95 12.25
CA GLY A 173 -5.35 1.99 11.77
C GLY A 173 -5.47 2.33 10.29
N VAL A 174 -4.54 1.84 9.48
CA VAL A 174 -4.54 2.01 8.02
C VAL A 174 -5.62 1.15 7.37
N LEU A 175 -6.44 1.76 6.52
CA LEU A 175 -7.39 1.04 5.69
C LEU A 175 -6.68 0.56 4.40
N VAL A 176 -6.70 -0.76 4.16
CA VAL A 176 -6.11 -1.34 2.94
C VAL A 176 -7.20 -1.59 1.90
N LEU A 177 -6.97 -1.06 0.71
CA LEU A 177 -7.84 -1.22 -0.46
C LEU A 177 -7.13 -2.06 -1.52
N ILE A 178 -7.90 -2.81 -2.30
CA ILE A 178 -7.43 -3.46 -3.54
C ILE A 178 -8.28 -2.96 -4.70
N ASP A 179 -7.64 -2.34 -5.68
CA ASP A 179 -8.30 -1.65 -6.80
C ASP A 179 -9.35 -0.63 -6.36
N GLY A 180 -9.12 0.05 -5.23
CA GLY A 180 -10.01 1.06 -4.66
C GLY A 180 -11.12 0.50 -3.77
N ARG A 181 -11.16 -0.80 -3.52
CA ARG A 181 -12.18 -1.48 -2.71
C ARG A 181 -11.61 -1.90 -1.36
N PRO A 182 -12.28 -1.60 -0.24
CA PRO A 182 -11.84 -2.06 1.07
C PRO A 182 -11.75 -3.59 1.13
N THR A 183 -10.71 -4.09 1.79
CA THR A 183 -10.56 -5.54 2.03
C THR A 183 -11.51 -6.04 3.11
N TYR A 184 -11.95 -5.14 4.01
CA TYR A 184 -12.73 -5.45 5.22
C TYR A 184 -12.05 -6.48 6.14
N LEU A 185 -10.74 -6.66 5.98
CA LEU A 185 -9.88 -7.52 6.79
C LEU A 185 -8.95 -6.64 7.64
N SER A 186 -8.56 -7.12 8.79
CA SER A 186 -7.62 -6.45 9.69
C SER A 186 -6.63 -7.46 10.30
N GLY A 187 -5.53 -6.95 10.86
CA GLY A 187 -4.55 -7.76 11.57
C GLY A 187 -4.07 -9.00 10.81
N PRO A 188 -4.09 -10.17 11.47
CA PRO A 188 -3.58 -11.42 10.89
C PRO A 188 -4.33 -11.87 9.63
N ASP A 189 -5.63 -11.56 9.50
CA ASP A 189 -6.44 -11.94 8.33
C ASP A 189 -6.04 -11.15 7.11
N LEU A 190 -5.85 -9.84 7.26
CA LEU A 190 -5.33 -8.97 6.21
C LEU A 190 -3.91 -9.41 5.81
N ALA A 191 -3.03 -9.66 6.78
CA ALA A 191 -1.68 -10.13 6.51
C ALA A 191 -1.68 -11.45 5.73
N SER A 192 -2.50 -12.42 6.11
CA SER A 192 -2.65 -13.71 5.41
C SER A 192 -3.17 -13.52 3.99
N TYR A 193 -4.16 -12.65 3.81
CA TYR A 193 -4.68 -12.32 2.49
C TYR A 193 -3.62 -11.65 1.60
N LEU A 194 -2.87 -10.68 2.12
CA LEU A 194 -1.80 -10.00 1.38
C LEU A 194 -0.62 -10.93 1.07
N LYS A 195 -0.31 -11.89 1.95
CA LYS A 195 0.66 -12.95 1.67
C LYS A 195 0.22 -13.84 0.50
N SER A 196 -1.09 -14.05 0.34
CA SER A 196 -1.63 -14.85 -0.77
C SER A 196 -1.60 -14.13 -2.13
N LEU A 197 -1.37 -12.82 -2.17
CA LEU A 197 -1.27 -12.04 -3.39
C LEU A 197 0.20 -11.90 -3.80
N PRO A 198 0.61 -12.35 -5.00
CA PRO A 198 1.99 -12.20 -5.47
C PRO A 198 2.35 -10.73 -5.71
N GLY A 199 3.53 -10.31 -5.28
CA GLY A 199 4.04 -8.98 -5.56
C GLY A 199 4.19 -8.67 -7.06
N GLY A 200 4.43 -9.70 -7.87
CA GLY A 200 4.48 -9.57 -9.33
C GLY A 200 3.15 -9.18 -9.98
N SER A 201 2.01 -9.41 -9.31
CA SER A 201 0.67 -9.01 -9.79
C SER A 201 0.34 -7.55 -9.54
N LEU A 202 1.15 -6.84 -8.76
CA LEU A 202 0.93 -5.43 -8.43
C LEU A 202 1.41 -4.51 -9.56
N ASP A 203 0.62 -3.50 -9.90
CA ASP A 203 1.02 -2.38 -10.78
C ASP A 203 1.64 -1.27 -9.94
N LYS A 204 0.88 -0.76 -8.98
CA LYS A 204 1.30 0.35 -8.11
C LYS A 204 0.64 0.26 -6.73
N ILE A 205 1.24 0.93 -5.75
CA ILE A 205 0.70 1.13 -4.40
C ILE A 205 0.50 2.62 -4.20
N GLU A 206 -0.73 3.02 -3.87
CA GLU A 206 -1.09 4.41 -3.60
C GLU A 206 -1.17 4.61 -2.09
N LEU A 207 -0.33 5.50 -1.56
CA LEU A 207 -0.21 5.80 -0.14
C LEU A 207 -0.85 7.17 0.15
N MET A 208 -1.88 7.19 0.96
CA MET A 208 -2.62 8.39 1.35
C MET A 208 -2.52 8.59 2.86
N THR A 209 -1.66 9.49 3.30
CA THR A 209 -1.51 9.85 4.72
C THR A 209 -2.70 10.63 5.25
N ASN A 210 -3.30 11.44 4.38
CA ASN A 210 -4.55 12.17 4.62
C ASN A 210 -5.49 11.89 3.45
N PRO A 211 -6.33 10.84 3.51
CA PRO A 211 -7.18 10.46 2.38
C PRO A 211 -8.25 11.51 2.06
N PRO A 212 -8.53 11.79 0.77
CA PRO A 212 -9.58 12.74 0.36
C PRO A 212 -11.00 12.23 0.65
N ALA A 213 -11.99 13.12 0.64
CA ALA A 213 -13.39 12.89 1.03
C ALA A 213 -14.11 11.77 0.25
N LYS A 214 -13.62 11.41 -0.95
CA LYS A 214 -14.19 10.31 -1.75
C LYS A 214 -13.98 8.92 -1.13
N TYR A 215 -13.02 8.80 -0.23
CA TYR A 215 -12.81 7.58 0.55
C TYR A 215 -13.60 7.62 1.85
N ASP A 216 -13.84 6.45 2.43
CA ASP A 216 -14.50 6.37 3.74
C ASP A 216 -13.76 7.21 4.77
N ALA A 217 -14.51 7.86 5.67
CA ALA A 217 -13.92 8.60 6.75
C ALA A 217 -13.20 7.69 7.76
N ALA A 218 -13.46 6.38 7.72
CA ALA A 218 -12.82 5.38 8.56
C ALA A 218 -11.33 5.19 8.25
N GLY A 219 -10.54 4.91 9.29
CA GLY A 219 -9.10 4.72 9.24
C GLY A 219 -8.31 6.03 9.24
N THR A 220 -7.08 5.98 9.72
CA THR A 220 -6.20 7.16 9.84
C THR A 220 -5.56 7.53 8.51
N SER A 221 -5.29 6.54 7.67
CA SER A 221 -4.66 6.65 6.36
C SER A 221 -5.12 5.50 5.47
N ILE A 222 -4.80 5.57 4.19
CA ILE A 222 -5.20 4.54 3.21
C ILE A 222 -3.98 4.06 2.43
N ILE A 223 -3.90 2.75 2.25
CA ILE A 223 -3.02 2.08 1.29
C ILE A 223 -3.90 1.42 0.24
N ASN A 224 -3.82 1.88 -1.01
CA ASN A 224 -4.59 1.30 -2.11
C ASN A 224 -3.66 0.53 -3.05
N ILE A 225 -3.82 -0.77 -3.10
CA ILE A 225 -3.04 -1.69 -3.91
C ILE A 225 -3.72 -1.82 -5.27
N ARG A 226 -3.05 -1.42 -6.34
CA ARG A 226 -3.55 -1.54 -7.70
C ARG A 226 -2.94 -2.77 -8.36
N LEU A 227 -3.78 -3.65 -8.85
CA LEU A 227 -3.38 -4.84 -9.57
C LEU A 227 -3.15 -4.55 -11.05
N LYS A 228 -2.22 -5.28 -11.66
CA LYS A 228 -1.98 -5.21 -13.11
C LYS A 228 -3.22 -5.67 -13.88
N LYS A 229 -3.70 -4.82 -14.77
CA LYS A 229 -4.77 -5.18 -15.71
C LYS A 229 -4.14 -5.75 -16.98
N ASN A 230 -4.42 -7.00 -17.28
CA ASN A 230 -3.96 -7.61 -18.53
C ASN A 230 -4.78 -7.06 -19.70
N ARG A 231 -4.11 -6.35 -20.61
CA ARG A 231 -4.72 -5.84 -21.86
C ARG A 231 -4.39 -6.70 -23.08
N VAL A 232 -3.58 -7.73 -22.89
CA VAL A 232 -3.12 -8.61 -23.99
C VAL A 232 -4.05 -9.79 -24.13
N GLN A 233 -4.45 -10.11 -25.38
CA GLN A 233 -5.27 -11.29 -25.64
C GLN A 233 -4.46 -12.57 -25.39
N GLY A 234 -5.09 -13.54 -24.74
CA GLY A 234 -4.52 -14.83 -24.42
C GLY A 234 -4.47 -15.13 -22.93
N ILE A 235 -3.74 -16.18 -22.56
CA ILE A 235 -3.53 -16.63 -21.18
C ILE A 235 -2.17 -16.12 -20.71
N VAL A 236 -2.17 -15.55 -19.48
CA VAL A 236 -0.97 -15.16 -18.75
C VAL A 236 -1.17 -15.57 -17.29
N GLY A 237 -0.11 -16.07 -16.67
CA GLY A 237 -0.19 -16.39 -15.26
C GLY A 237 1.18 -16.44 -14.61
N ASP A 238 1.15 -16.65 -13.30
CA ASP A 238 2.33 -16.88 -12.49
C ASP A 238 2.06 -17.95 -11.44
N ILE A 239 3.11 -18.64 -11.07
CA ILE A 239 3.15 -19.59 -9.96
C ILE A 239 4.24 -19.09 -9.01
N SER A 240 3.95 -19.05 -7.73
CA SER A 240 4.95 -18.82 -6.70
C SER A 240 4.83 -19.88 -5.60
N ALA A 241 5.97 -20.35 -5.12
CA ALA A 241 6.06 -21.28 -4.01
C ALA A 241 7.18 -20.82 -3.09
N SER A 242 6.93 -20.81 -1.78
CA SER A 242 7.92 -20.47 -0.78
C SER A 242 7.86 -21.41 0.41
N TYR A 243 9.03 -21.65 0.98
CA TYR A 243 9.21 -22.38 2.22
C TYR A 243 10.18 -21.62 3.10
N SER A 244 9.87 -21.51 4.38
CA SER A 244 10.79 -20.94 5.36
C SER A 244 10.78 -21.75 6.65
N GLN A 245 11.95 -21.86 7.28
CA GLN A 245 12.19 -22.62 8.50
C GLN A 245 12.83 -21.71 9.56
N GLY A 246 12.15 -21.56 10.66
CA GLY A 246 12.67 -21.11 11.94
C GLY A 246 12.56 -22.23 12.96
N VAL A 247 11.97 -21.98 14.14
CA VAL A 247 11.49 -23.02 15.05
C VAL A 247 10.35 -23.81 14.38
N THR A 248 9.50 -23.11 13.62
CA THR A 248 8.36 -23.69 12.91
C THR A 248 8.52 -23.56 11.39
N ALA A 249 7.96 -24.52 10.64
CA ALA A 249 7.93 -24.52 9.19
C ALA A 249 6.75 -23.73 8.65
N ARG A 250 6.98 -22.89 7.63
CA ARG A 250 5.96 -22.08 6.94
C ARG A 250 6.05 -22.27 5.45
N THR A 251 4.90 -22.26 4.78
CA THR A 251 4.86 -22.31 3.31
C THR A 251 3.76 -21.40 2.78
N ASN A 252 4.01 -20.83 1.61
CA ASN A 252 3.01 -20.05 0.86
C ASN A 252 3.13 -20.36 -0.63
N ASN A 253 2.08 -20.87 -1.23
CA ASN A 253 2.04 -21.33 -2.61
C ASN A 253 0.83 -20.72 -3.30
N VAL A 254 1.04 -20.07 -4.43
CA VAL A 254 -0.02 -19.34 -5.16
C VAL A 254 0.11 -19.59 -6.65
N ILE A 255 -1.02 -19.78 -7.30
CA ILE A 255 -1.16 -19.73 -8.74
C ILE A 255 -2.14 -18.64 -9.13
N ASN A 256 -1.78 -17.81 -10.10
CA ASN A 256 -2.64 -16.80 -10.69
C ASN A 256 -2.74 -17.05 -12.18
N VAL A 257 -3.95 -16.90 -12.71
CA VAL A 257 -4.24 -17.02 -14.13
C VAL A 257 -5.11 -15.87 -14.56
N ASN A 258 -4.80 -15.28 -15.69
CA ASN A 258 -5.61 -14.26 -16.34
C ASN A 258 -5.81 -14.66 -17.82
N PHE A 259 -7.06 -14.70 -18.24
CA PHE A 259 -7.45 -15.00 -19.62
C PHE A 259 -8.24 -13.81 -20.19
N ASN A 260 -7.66 -13.15 -21.19
CA ASN A 260 -8.28 -12.03 -21.87
C ASN A 260 -8.62 -12.38 -23.31
N ARG A 261 -9.89 -12.28 -23.69
CA ARG A 261 -10.37 -12.51 -25.04
C ARG A 261 -11.40 -11.46 -25.45
N LYS A 262 -11.04 -10.60 -26.39
CA LYS A 262 -11.92 -9.52 -26.93
C LYS A 262 -12.53 -8.65 -25.82
N LYS A 263 -13.81 -8.88 -25.52
CA LYS A 263 -14.60 -8.10 -24.54
C LYS A 263 -14.58 -8.69 -23.13
N MET A 264 -14.02 -9.88 -22.95
CA MET A 264 -14.06 -10.62 -21.68
C MET A 264 -12.65 -10.79 -21.12
N ASN A 265 -12.49 -10.49 -19.85
CA ASN A 265 -11.31 -10.76 -19.04
C ASN A 265 -11.70 -11.63 -17.86
N LEU A 266 -11.23 -12.89 -17.84
CA LEU A 266 -11.38 -13.80 -16.70
C LEU A 266 -10.07 -13.82 -15.92
N PHE A 267 -10.16 -13.78 -14.62
CA PHE A 267 -8.98 -13.88 -13.75
C PHE A 267 -9.29 -14.76 -12.55
N GLY A 268 -8.28 -15.50 -12.13
CA GLY A 268 -8.37 -16.37 -10.98
C GLY A 268 -7.06 -16.44 -10.21
N SER A 269 -7.17 -16.66 -8.91
CA SER A 269 -6.05 -16.90 -8.01
C SER A 269 -6.45 -18.01 -7.04
N LEU A 270 -5.55 -18.96 -6.82
CA LEU A 270 -5.66 -20.00 -5.80
C LEU A 270 -4.37 -20.00 -4.99
N GLY A 271 -4.51 -19.80 -3.68
CA GLY A 271 -3.41 -19.79 -2.73
C GLY A 271 -3.60 -20.85 -1.64
N TYR A 272 -2.53 -21.52 -1.28
CA TYR A 272 -2.42 -22.33 -0.08
C TYR A 272 -1.28 -21.80 0.77
N SER A 273 -1.58 -21.50 2.04
CA SER A 273 -0.57 -21.11 3.01
C SER A 273 -0.66 -21.99 4.25
N ARG A 274 0.48 -22.28 4.85
CA ARG A 274 0.56 -22.81 6.21
C ARG A 274 1.48 -21.90 6.97
N ASP A 275 0.89 -21.02 7.75
CA ASP A 275 1.62 -20.20 8.73
C ASP A 275 1.75 -21.00 10.02
N ALA A 276 2.80 -20.75 10.79
CA ALA A 276 3.01 -21.35 12.10
C ALA A 276 3.89 -20.40 12.90
N ASP A 277 3.70 -20.37 14.21
CA ASP A 277 4.51 -19.55 15.07
C ASP A 277 4.74 -20.21 16.42
N TYR A 278 5.71 -19.69 17.12
CA TYR A 278 6.10 -20.02 18.48
C TYR A 278 6.29 -18.72 19.23
N ALA A 279 5.78 -18.63 20.47
CA ALA A 279 6.07 -17.52 21.37
C ALA A 279 6.42 -18.04 22.76
N ASP A 280 7.49 -17.51 23.31
CA ASP A 280 7.92 -17.69 24.70
C ASP A 280 7.67 -16.35 25.42
N ASP A 281 6.64 -16.33 26.25
CA ASP A 281 6.20 -15.16 27.00
C ASP A 281 6.58 -15.33 28.48
N SER A 282 7.07 -14.26 29.09
CA SER A 282 7.32 -14.20 30.52
C SER A 282 6.68 -12.95 31.12
N TYR A 283 5.92 -13.12 32.17
CA TYR A 283 5.24 -12.02 32.89
C TYR A 283 5.70 -12.02 34.33
N ASN A 284 6.12 -10.86 34.83
CA ASN A 284 6.38 -10.63 36.27
C ASN A 284 5.41 -9.55 36.72
N ARG A 285 4.59 -9.87 37.71
CA ARG A 285 3.54 -8.99 38.25
C ARG A 285 3.72 -8.92 39.74
N THR A 286 3.70 -7.70 40.28
CA THR A 286 3.76 -7.46 41.73
C THR A 286 2.53 -6.63 42.11
N PHE A 287 1.83 -7.06 43.11
CA PHE A 287 0.65 -6.39 43.67
C PHE A 287 1.01 -5.77 45.00
N TYR A 288 0.49 -4.59 45.27
CA TYR A 288 0.79 -3.79 46.48
C TYR A 288 -0.48 -3.57 47.28
N ASN A 289 -0.33 -3.45 48.62
CA ASN A 289 -1.31 -2.94 49.51
C ASN A 289 -1.41 -1.40 49.39
N GLU A 290 -2.42 -0.78 49.99
CA GLU A 290 -2.57 0.71 50.02
C GLU A 290 -1.34 1.43 50.59
N ASN A 291 -0.65 0.81 51.56
CA ASN A 291 0.59 1.33 52.16
C ASN A 291 1.87 1.07 51.32
N SER A 292 1.71 0.63 50.06
CA SER A 292 2.79 0.28 49.10
C SER A 292 3.67 -0.90 49.54
N SER A 293 3.29 -1.68 50.56
CA SER A 293 3.94 -2.97 50.84
C SER A 293 3.51 -4.01 49.80
N ILE A 294 4.39 -4.98 49.52
CA ILE A 294 4.05 -6.10 48.62
C ILE A 294 2.91 -6.90 49.27
N ASN A 295 1.87 -7.14 48.51
CA ASN A 295 0.78 -8.05 48.87
C ASN A 295 1.02 -9.45 48.30
N SER A 296 1.37 -9.52 47.01
CA SER A 296 1.68 -10.80 46.34
C SER A 296 2.48 -10.56 45.07
N SER A 297 3.09 -11.62 44.55
CA SER A 297 3.73 -11.59 43.25
C SER A 297 3.45 -12.85 42.43
N VAL A 298 3.45 -12.70 41.10
CA VAL A 298 3.24 -13.79 40.15
C VAL A 298 4.32 -13.73 39.06
N ALA A 299 5.10 -14.80 38.98
CA ALA A 299 5.99 -15.04 37.86
C ALA A 299 5.37 -16.12 36.95
N LEU A 300 4.95 -15.72 35.75
CA LEU A 300 4.26 -16.57 34.78
C LEU A 300 5.11 -16.73 33.52
N ARG A 301 5.27 -17.94 33.04
CA ARG A 301 5.86 -18.26 31.74
C ARG A 301 4.89 -19.02 30.87
N ASN A 302 4.69 -18.55 29.64
CA ASN A 302 3.79 -19.11 28.65
C ASN A 302 4.58 -19.55 27.42
N ASN A 303 4.36 -20.76 26.95
CA ASN A 303 4.88 -21.28 25.70
C ASN A 303 3.69 -21.51 24.76
N LEU A 304 3.52 -20.62 23.79
CA LEU A 304 2.47 -20.70 22.79
C LEU A 304 3.03 -21.26 21.48
N THR A 305 2.36 -22.23 20.92
CA THR A 305 2.60 -22.71 19.56
C THR A 305 1.29 -22.72 18.79
N TYR A 306 1.35 -22.33 17.52
CA TYR A 306 0.18 -22.46 16.66
C TYR A 306 0.54 -22.76 15.21
N LYS A 307 -0.41 -23.38 14.49
CA LYS A 307 -0.37 -23.68 13.08
C LYS A 307 -1.64 -23.16 12.43
N VAL A 308 -1.51 -22.48 11.30
CA VAL A 308 -2.62 -21.83 10.59
C VAL A 308 -2.57 -22.19 9.11
N PRO A 309 -3.00 -23.43 8.71
CA PRO A 309 -3.25 -23.71 7.30
C PRO A 309 -4.43 -22.88 6.78
N GLY A 310 -4.33 -22.43 5.53
CA GLY A 310 -5.36 -21.62 4.90
C GLY A 310 -5.38 -21.78 3.38
N ILE A 311 -6.57 -21.65 2.81
CA ILE A 311 -6.81 -21.61 1.37
C ILE A 311 -7.46 -20.27 1.03
N THR A 312 -6.93 -19.59 0.02
CA THR A 312 -7.51 -18.37 -0.54
C THR A 312 -7.86 -18.62 -2.00
N THR A 313 -9.05 -18.20 -2.42
CA THR A 313 -9.47 -18.25 -3.81
C THR A 313 -10.07 -16.92 -4.21
N ARG A 314 -9.70 -16.44 -5.37
CA ARG A 314 -10.32 -15.27 -6.00
C ARG A 314 -10.65 -15.62 -7.45
N LEU A 315 -11.89 -15.42 -7.85
CA LEU A 315 -12.34 -15.59 -9.21
C LEU A 315 -13.06 -14.33 -9.65
N GLY A 316 -12.82 -13.89 -10.87
CA GLY A 316 -13.48 -12.68 -11.36
C GLY A 316 -13.58 -12.65 -12.87
N MET A 317 -14.51 -11.81 -13.30
CA MET A 317 -14.78 -11.54 -14.71
C MET A 317 -15.04 -10.05 -14.90
N ASP A 318 -14.38 -9.44 -15.91
CA ASP A 318 -14.76 -8.14 -16.43
C ASP A 318 -15.30 -8.33 -17.86
N TYR A 319 -16.47 -7.77 -18.14
CA TYR A 319 -17.11 -7.82 -19.45
C TYR A 319 -17.32 -6.41 -20.00
N ALA A 320 -16.59 -6.08 -21.06
CA ALA A 320 -16.73 -4.81 -21.76
C ALA A 320 -17.87 -4.90 -22.79
N VAL A 321 -19.06 -4.46 -22.42
CA VAL A 321 -20.22 -4.40 -23.35
C VAL A 321 -19.89 -3.49 -24.52
N SER A 322 -19.26 -2.35 -24.24
CA SER A 322 -18.74 -1.39 -25.23
C SER A 322 -17.36 -0.87 -24.80
N SER A 323 -16.76 -0.01 -25.64
CA SER A 323 -15.53 0.72 -25.27
C SER A 323 -15.71 1.67 -24.05
N ARG A 324 -16.97 1.95 -23.68
CA ARG A 324 -17.33 2.89 -22.62
C ARG A 324 -17.95 2.22 -21.41
N THR A 325 -18.48 0.99 -21.53
CA THR A 325 -19.24 0.34 -20.47
C THR A 325 -18.64 -1.02 -20.13
N THR A 326 -18.33 -1.22 -18.86
CA THR A 326 -17.81 -2.47 -18.32
C THR A 326 -18.61 -2.89 -17.09
N TYR A 327 -18.96 -4.18 -17.03
CA TYR A 327 -19.47 -4.85 -15.83
C TYR A 327 -18.39 -5.78 -15.30
N GLY A 328 -18.26 -5.85 -14.02
CA GLY A 328 -17.34 -6.79 -13.37
C GLY A 328 -18.04 -7.57 -12.26
N PHE A 329 -17.56 -8.78 -12.06
CA PHE A 329 -18.02 -9.66 -10.99
C PHE A 329 -16.81 -10.34 -10.36
N VAL A 330 -16.75 -10.37 -9.02
CA VAL A 330 -15.63 -10.98 -8.28
C VAL A 330 -16.17 -11.77 -7.09
N VAL A 331 -15.68 -13.00 -6.94
CA VAL A 331 -15.87 -13.82 -5.75
C VAL A 331 -14.53 -14.04 -5.07
N ASN A 332 -14.47 -13.79 -3.78
CA ASN A 332 -13.35 -14.11 -2.93
C ASN A 332 -13.77 -15.16 -1.90
N TYR A 333 -12.90 -16.11 -1.64
CA TYR A 333 -13.08 -17.13 -0.62
C TYR A 333 -11.79 -17.27 0.18
N LEU A 334 -11.89 -17.23 1.49
CA LEU A 334 -10.84 -17.53 2.44
C LEU A 334 -11.35 -18.56 3.43
N ASN A 335 -10.64 -19.65 3.58
CA ASN A 335 -10.84 -20.60 4.66
C ASN A 335 -9.52 -20.82 5.38
N ARG A 336 -9.53 -20.72 6.70
CA ARG A 336 -8.34 -20.76 7.54
C ARG A 336 -8.69 -21.47 8.85
N SER A 337 -7.84 -22.38 9.30
CA SER A 337 -7.98 -22.97 10.61
C SER A 337 -6.73 -22.70 11.44
N LYS A 338 -6.92 -22.47 12.75
CA LYS A 338 -5.82 -22.30 13.70
C LYS A 338 -5.91 -23.41 14.74
N GLN A 339 -4.84 -24.14 14.86
CA GLN A 339 -4.62 -25.08 15.95
C GLN A 339 -3.58 -24.44 16.86
N GLU A 340 -3.95 -24.17 18.10
CA GLU A 340 -3.05 -23.58 19.09
C GLU A 340 -2.91 -24.44 20.31
N ARG A 341 -1.73 -24.41 20.91
CA ARG A 341 -1.43 -24.99 22.19
C ARG A 341 -0.61 -23.99 23.01
N LEU A 342 -1.12 -23.70 24.20
CA LEU A 342 -0.46 -22.85 25.18
C LEU A 342 -0.19 -23.67 26.44
N ASN A 343 1.09 -23.84 26.77
CA ASN A 343 1.50 -24.37 28.04
C ASN A 343 1.95 -23.23 28.95
N TYR A 344 1.45 -23.14 30.16
CA TYR A 344 1.88 -22.15 31.11
C TYR A 344 2.28 -22.73 32.46
N PHE A 345 3.21 -22.03 33.10
CA PHE A 345 3.65 -22.32 34.45
C PHE A 345 3.77 -21.02 35.23
N SER A 346 3.20 -20.96 36.42
CA SER A 346 3.31 -19.80 37.29
C SER A 346 3.73 -20.16 38.71
N LYS A 347 4.52 -19.26 39.29
CA LYS A 347 4.89 -19.24 40.73
C LYS A 347 4.18 -18.06 41.35
N ASN A 348 3.47 -18.32 42.45
CA ASN A 348 2.77 -17.31 43.22
C ASN A 348 3.41 -17.23 44.59
N SER A 349 3.73 -16.00 45.02
CA SER A 349 4.34 -15.76 46.31
C SER A 349 3.51 -14.72 47.07
N GLY A 350 3.45 -14.88 48.38
CA GLY A 350 2.79 -13.95 49.28
C GLY A 350 3.55 -12.68 49.59
N ALA A 351 3.09 -11.91 50.55
CA ALA A 351 3.65 -10.64 50.99
C ALA A 351 5.10 -10.74 51.48
N ASP A 352 5.48 -11.85 52.05
CA ASP A 352 6.83 -12.18 52.50
C ASP A 352 7.77 -12.67 51.41
N SER A 353 7.30 -12.68 50.14
CA SER A 353 7.99 -13.27 48.97
C SER A 353 8.23 -14.78 49.05
N VAL A 354 7.59 -15.46 50.00
CA VAL A 354 7.62 -16.93 50.11
C VAL A 354 6.67 -17.53 49.08
N LEU A 355 7.07 -18.64 48.47
CA LEU A 355 6.28 -19.35 47.46
C LEU A 355 5.02 -19.97 48.16
N ASP A 356 3.83 -19.57 47.70
CA ASP A 356 2.55 -20.09 48.20
C ASP A 356 2.04 -21.25 47.35
N SER A 357 2.06 -21.06 46.06
CA SER A 357 1.46 -22.06 45.16
C SER A 357 2.08 -22.02 43.76
N LEU A 358 1.94 -23.16 43.11
CA LEU A 358 2.32 -23.35 41.72
C LEU A 358 1.05 -23.61 40.89
N ARG A 359 1.01 -23.01 39.67
CA ARG A 359 -0.05 -23.37 38.71
C ARG A 359 0.60 -23.78 37.39
N LYS A 360 0.13 -24.89 36.89
CA LYS A 360 0.51 -25.45 35.59
C LYS A 360 -0.74 -25.62 34.78
N GLY A 361 -0.72 -25.12 33.54
CA GLY A 361 -1.88 -25.22 32.66
C GLY A 361 -1.53 -25.59 31.25
N ASP A 362 -2.49 -26.15 30.59
CA ASP A 362 -2.49 -26.50 29.18
C ASP A 362 -3.78 -25.95 28.54
N THR A 363 -3.64 -25.24 27.45
CA THR A 363 -4.77 -24.72 26.67
C THR A 363 -4.63 -25.23 25.24
N GLU A 364 -5.65 -25.93 24.77
CA GLU A 364 -5.76 -26.40 23.39
C GLU A 364 -6.92 -25.67 22.71
N GLY A 365 -6.66 -25.06 21.56
CA GLY A 365 -7.65 -24.29 20.79
C GLY A 365 -7.69 -24.71 19.33
N ASN A 366 -8.91 -24.84 18.80
CA ASN A 366 -9.17 -25.07 17.39
C ASN A 366 -10.17 -24.01 16.89
N PHE A 367 -9.73 -23.17 15.99
CA PHE A 367 -10.54 -22.08 15.43
C PHE A 367 -10.59 -22.21 13.91
N ASN A 368 -11.76 -21.99 13.34
CA ASN A 368 -11.97 -21.95 11.89
C ASN A 368 -12.59 -20.62 11.48
N TRP A 369 -12.01 -19.99 10.48
CA TRP A 369 -12.51 -18.77 9.86
C TRP A 369 -12.84 -19.04 8.41
N ARG A 370 -14.05 -18.73 8.01
CA ARG A 370 -14.50 -18.77 6.62
C ARG A 370 -14.99 -17.39 6.21
N ASN A 371 -14.42 -16.86 5.14
CA ASN A 371 -14.87 -15.62 4.56
C ASN A 371 -15.32 -15.85 3.12
N VAL A 372 -16.48 -15.32 2.77
CA VAL A 372 -16.99 -15.28 1.39
C VAL A 372 -17.34 -13.84 1.06
N GLY A 373 -16.80 -13.34 -0.04
CA GLY A 373 -17.09 -12.00 -0.53
C GLY A 373 -17.52 -12.05 -1.99
N VAL A 374 -18.64 -11.41 -2.30
CA VAL A 374 -19.16 -11.25 -3.66
C VAL A 374 -19.24 -9.77 -3.99
N ASN A 375 -18.68 -9.37 -5.13
CA ASN A 375 -18.71 -8.01 -5.63
C ASN A 375 -19.26 -7.95 -7.04
N GLY A 376 -20.28 -7.12 -7.27
CA GLY A 376 -20.73 -6.67 -8.58
C GLY A 376 -20.31 -5.23 -8.79
N ASN A 377 -19.74 -4.91 -9.96
CA ASN A 377 -19.31 -3.56 -10.28
C ASN A 377 -19.70 -3.13 -11.68
N PHE A 378 -19.88 -1.84 -11.83
CA PHE A 378 -20.27 -1.18 -13.07
C PHE A 378 -19.41 0.05 -13.29
N GLN A 379 -18.96 0.28 -14.54
CA GLN A 379 -18.25 1.47 -14.96
C GLN A 379 -18.82 1.94 -16.30
N HIS A 380 -19.17 3.22 -16.39
CA HIS A 380 -19.59 3.85 -17.63
C HIS A 380 -18.85 5.17 -17.87
N LYS A 381 -18.15 5.28 -19.00
CA LYS A 381 -17.47 6.50 -19.47
C LYS A 381 -18.35 7.22 -20.46
N PHE A 382 -18.88 8.38 -20.08
CA PHE A 382 -19.75 9.18 -20.94
C PHE A 382 -19.01 9.77 -22.13
N ASN A 383 -17.74 10.16 -21.91
CA ASN A 383 -16.90 10.82 -22.91
C ASN A 383 -15.41 10.50 -22.71
N PRO A 384 -14.53 10.86 -23.68
CA PRO A 384 -13.09 10.67 -23.57
C PRO A 384 -12.41 11.61 -22.54
N GLU A 385 -13.07 12.74 -22.20
CA GLU A 385 -12.56 13.76 -21.28
C GLU A 385 -12.57 13.31 -19.81
N GLY A 386 -13.10 12.11 -19.51
CA GLY A 386 -13.06 11.49 -18.19
C GLY A 386 -14.32 11.66 -17.37
N ARG A 387 -15.47 12.07 -17.99
CA ARG A 387 -16.78 12.01 -17.34
C ARG A 387 -17.20 10.55 -17.16
N GLU A 388 -17.35 10.12 -15.89
CA GLU A 388 -17.47 8.71 -15.55
C GLU A 388 -18.47 8.50 -14.40
N LEU A 389 -19.19 7.39 -14.46
CA LEU A 389 -20.00 6.84 -13.37
C LEU A 389 -19.50 5.44 -13.05
N THR A 390 -19.23 5.20 -11.76
CA THR A 390 -18.94 3.86 -11.25
C THR A 390 -19.94 3.50 -10.16
N ALA A 391 -20.29 2.21 -10.09
CA ALA A 391 -21.12 1.67 -9.02
C ALA A 391 -20.59 0.31 -8.57
N ASP A 392 -20.62 0.05 -7.27
CA ASP A 392 -20.18 -1.19 -6.65
C ASP A 392 -21.23 -1.66 -5.63
N VAL A 393 -21.52 -2.96 -5.66
CA VAL A 393 -22.35 -3.66 -4.66
C VAL A 393 -21.55 -4.82 -4.10
N ASN A 394 -21.50 -4.95 -2.79
CA ASN A 394 -20.76 -6.02 -2.13
C ASN A 394 -21.62 -6.73 -1.09
N TYR A 395 -21.46 -8.04 -1.02
CA TYR A 395 -21.88 -8.88 0.09
C TYR A 395 -20.67 -9.64 0.62
N ILE A 396 -20.44 -9.58 1.92
CA ILE A 396 -19.31 -10.26 2.56
C ILE A 396 -19.83 -10.92 3.83
N THR A 397 -19.47 -12.19 4.04
CA THR A 397 -19.74 -12.89 5.28
C THR A 397 -18.46 -13.45 5.87
N HIS A 398 -18.35 -13.34 7.19
CA HIS A 398 -17.28 -13.95 8.00
C HIS A 398 -17.95 -14.88 9.01
N LEU A 399 -17.62 -16.16 8.91
CA LEU A 399 -18.05 -17.18 9.86
C LEU A 399 -16.83 -17.61 10.67
N THR A 400 -16.94 -17.52 11.99
CA THR A 400 -15.94 -18.02 12.92
C THR A 400 -16.57 -19.12 13.75
N THR A 401 -15.88 -20.25 13.88
CA THR A 401 -16.18 -21.26 14.88
C THR A 401 -14.91 -21.54 15.65
N GLY A 402 -15.00 -21.63 16.96
CA GLY A 402 -13.84 -21.88 17.79
C GLY A 402 -14.22 -22.73 19.00
N GLU A 403 -13.33 -23.65 19.35
CA GLU A 403 -13.38 -24.40 20.58
C GLU A 403 -12.03 -24.29 21.27
N GLN A 404 -12.04 -24.00 22.56
CA GLN A 404 -10.82 -23.93 23.36
C GLN A 404 -11.06 -24.65 24.68
N ARG A 405 -10.14 -25.54 25.04
CA ARG A 405 -10.13 -26.23 26.32
C ARG A 405 -8.97 -25.70 27.16
N LEU A 406 -9.26 -25.29 28.39
CA LEU A 406 -8.29 -24.80 29.34
C LEU A 406 -8.27 -25.73 30.56
N THR A 407 -7.13 -26.34 30.84
CA THR A 407 -6.86 -27.12 32.03
C THR A 407 -5.88 -26.39 32.93
N THR A 408 -6.18 -26.24 34.22
CA THR A 408 -5.27 -25.63 35.22
C THR A 408 -5.16 -26.57 36.40
N MET A 409 -3.93 -26.97 36.73
CA MET A 409 -3.58 -27.70 37.94
C MET A 409 -2.97 -26.71 38.94
N ILE A 410 -3.42 -26.77 40.19
CA ILE A 410 -2.92 -25.94 41.30
C ILE A 410 -2.27 -26.86 42.32
N SER A 411 -1.05 -26.54 42.73
CA SER A 411 -0.26 -27.26 43.73
C SER A 411 0.23 -26.32 44.82
N SER A 412 0.54 -26.83 46.00
CA SER A 412 1.24 -26.06 47.03
C SER A 412 2.69 -25.75 46.64
N ALA A 413 3.40 -25.01 47.47
CA ALA A 413 4.82 -24.75 47.32
C ALA A 413 5.67 -26.03 47.22
N ASP A 414 5.26 -27.08 47.97
CA ASP A 414 5.90 -28.41 48.00
C ASP A 414 5.41 -29.34 46.87
N GLU A 415 4.80 -28.76 45.82
CA GLU A 415 4.25 -29.49 44.67
C GLU A 415 3.11 -30.46 44.98
N LEU A 416 2.49 -30.42 46.17
CA LEU A 416 1.35 -31.24 46.51
C LEU A 416 0.10 -30.75 45.79
N PHE A 417 -0.61 -31.64 45.11
CA PHE A 417 -1.84 -31.33 44.39
C PHE A 417 -2.91 -30.75 45.32
N ILE A 418 -3.48 -29.61 44.93
CA ILE A 418 -4.56 -28.93 45.64
C ILE A 418 -5.87 -29.03 44.84
N ASN A 419 -5.87 -28.66 43.57
CA ASN A 419 -7.09 -28.55 42.77
C ASN A 419 -6.79 -28.62 41.26
N ARG A 420 -7.80 -29.02 40.48
CA ARG A 420 -7.84 -28.99 39.04
C ARG A 420 -9.07 -28.23 38.56
N ARG A 421 -8.93 -27.38 37.58
CA ARG A 421 -10.02 -26.65 36.95
C ARG A 421 -9.94 -26.86 35.43
N ASP A 422 -11.04 -27.32 34.86
CA ASP A 422 -11.17 -27.52 33.43
C ASP A 422 -12.32 -26.66 32.92
N PHE A 423 -12.07 -25.93 31.85
CA PHE A 423 -13.05 -25.11 31.15
C PHE A 423 -13.06 -25.45 29.67
N LEU A 424 -14.27 -25.46 29.10
CA LEU A 424 -14.49 -25.54 27.65
C LEU A 424 -15.19 -24.28 27.20
N TYR A 425 -14.76 -23.78 26.09
CA TYR A 425 -15.20 -22.53 25.54
C TYR A 425 -15.50 -22.68 24.05
N ASN A 426 -16.73 -22.31 23.63
CA ASN A 426 -17.17 -22.31 22.24
C ASN A 426 -17.49 -20.90 21.77
N LEU A 427 -16.95 -20.49 20.60
CA LEU A 427 -17.09 -19.17 20.03
C LEU A 427 -17.62 -19.24 18.59
N PRO A 428 -18.92 -19.45 18.35
CA PRO A 428 -19.52 -19.15 17.06
C PRO A 428 -19.73 -17.64 16.91
N SER A 429 -19.33 -17.10 15.74
CA SER A 429 -19.56 -15.70 15.38
C SER A 429 -19.84 -15.59 13.88
N GLU A 430 -20.85 -14.82 13.52
CA GLU A 430 -21.19 -14.49 12.15
C GLU A 430 -21.23 -12.98 11.95
N ILE A 431 -20.48 -12.49 10.95
CA ILE A 431 -20.53 -11.09 10.52
C ILE A 431 -20.98 -11.07 9.07
N ALA A 432 -22.08 -10.37 8.78
CA ALA A 432 -22.57 -10.11 7.43
C ALA A 432 -22.48 -8.62 7.11
N ILE A 433 -21.90 -8.28 5.94
CA ILE A 433 -21.67 -6.91 5.49
C ILE A 433 -22.28 -6.72 4.11
N TYR A 434 -23.17 -5.75 3.96
CA TYR A 434 -23.76 -5.33 2.70
C TYR A 434 -23.31 -3.89 2.41
N THR A 435 -22.80 -3.61 1.21
CA THR A 435 -22.46 -2.24 0.83
C THR A 435 -22.89 -1.94 -0.59
N ALA A 436 -23.37 -0.73 -0.80
CA ALA A 436 -23.62 -0.18 -2.13
C ALA A 436 -22.97 1.21 -2.23
N LYS A 437 -22.28 1.49 -3.33
CA LYS A 437 -21.57 2.74 -3.58
C LYS A 437 -21.77 3.17 -5.02
N ALA A 438 -21.93 4.48 -5.25
CA ALA A 438 -21.93 5.08 -6.58
C ALA A 438 -21.10 6.36 -6.56
N ASP A 439 -20.19 6.50 -7.53
CA ASP A 439 -19.30 7.65 -7.68
C ASP A 439 -19.44 8.23 -9.08
N TYR A 440 -19.59 9.55 -9.16
CA TYR A 440 -19.65 10.29 -10.40
C TYR A 440 -18.52 11.30 -10.48
N VAL A 441 -17.77 11.27 -11.58
CA VAL A 441 -16.67 12.19 -11.88
C VAL A 441 -17.06 13.09 -13.02
N HIS A 442 -16.94 14.39 -12.84
CA HIS A 442 -17.24 15.40 -13.83
C HIS A 442 -16.04 16.33 -14.05
N PRO A 443 -15.24 16.09 -15.11
CA PRO A 443 -14.24 17.04 -15.53
C PRO A 443 -14.90 18.31 -16.05
N LEU A 444 -14.44 19.45 -15.56
CA LEU A 444 -14.89 20.79 -15.98
C LEU A 444 -13.86 21.41 -16.92
N LYS A 445 -14.27 22.44 -17.64
CA LYS A 445 -13.34 23.30 -18.40
C LYS A 445 -12.29 23.86 -17.43
N ASN A 446 -11.10 24.19 -17.92
CA ASN A 446 -9.98 24.78 -17.14
C ASN A 446 -9.34 23.85 -16.09
N LYS A 447 -9.25 22.55 -16.37
CA LYS A 447 -8.55 21.57 -15.52
C LYS A 447 -9.15 21.45 -14.11
N ALA A 448 -10.40 21.75 -13.93
CA ALA A 448 -11.15 21.48 -12.70
C ALA A 448 -11.89 20.14 -12.82
N VAL A 449 -11.99 19.41 -11.72
CA VAL A 449 -12.73 18.14 -11.63
C VAL A 449 -13.60 18.19 -10.38
N VAL A 450 -14.87 17.81 -10.53
CA VAL A 450 -15.80 17.63 -9.43
C VAL A 450 -16.15 16.15 -9.34
N GLU A 451 -16.08 15.59 -8.15
CA GLU A 451 -16.45 14.22 -7.85
C GLU A 451 -17.56 14.24 -6.79
N ALA A 452 -18.61 13.49 -7.00
CA ALA A 452 -19.68 13.32 -6.02
C ALA A 452 -20.04 11.85 -5.91
N GLY A 453 -20.45 11.41 -4.73
CA GLY A 453 -20.84 10.02 -4.56
C GLY A 453 -21.64 9.78 -3.30
N PHE A 454 -22.24 8.60 -3.28
CA PHE A 454 -23.04 8.09 -2.18
C PHE A 454 -22.61 6.68 -1.83
N LYS A 455 -22.62 6.35 -0.55
CA LYS A 455 -22.37 5.01 -0.03
C LYS A 455 -23.37 4.66 1.06
N SER A 456 -23.91 3.45 1.01
CA SER A 456 -24.68 2.82 2.09
C SER A 456 -23.99 1.53 2.51
N SER A 457 -23.84 1.30 3.80
CA SER A 457 -23.28 0.10 4.39
C SER A 457 -24.16 -0.39 5.52
N PHE A 458 -24.40 -1.68 5.56
CA PHE A 458 -25.14 -2.34 6.62
C PHE A 458 -24.35 -3.55 7.11
N VAL A 459 -24.17 -3.65 8.42
CA VAL A 459 -23.40 -4.72 9.06
C VAL A 459 -24.24 -5.35 10.17
N THR A 460 -24.21 -6.67 10.23
CA THR A 460 -24.70 -7.44 11.37
C THR A 460 -23.55 -8.29 11.90
N ASN A 461 -23.32 -8.25 13.20
CA ASN A 461 -22.42 -9.14 13.92
C ASN A 461 -23.23 -9.89 14.98
N ASP A 462 -23.24 -11.21 14.91
CA ASP A 462 -23.89 -12.11 15.85
C ASP A 462 -22.83 -13.03 16.44
N THR A 463 -22.62 -12.94 17.75
CA THR A 463 -21.59 -13.71 18.47
C THR A 463 -22.20 -14.34 19.70
N ASP A 464 -22.22 -15.68 19.75
CA ASP A 464 -22.75 -16.47 20.82
C ASP A 464 -21.63 -17.26 21.52
N SER A 465 -21.06 -16.67 22.56
CA SER A 465 -19.94 -17.24 23.32
C SER A 465 -20.42 -18.05 24.47
N ARG A 466 -20.08 -19.34 24.52
CA ARG A 466 -20.55 -20.29 25.51
C ARG A 466 -19.41 -20.87 26.32
N TYR A 467 -19.51 -20.76 27.64
CA TYR A 467 -18.58 -21.32 28.60
C TYR A 467 -19.21 -22.53 29.31
N TYR A 468 -18.36 -23.50 29.57
CA TYR A 468 -18.70 -24.69 30.37
C TYR A 468 -17.58 -24.96 31.38
N SER A 469 -17.94 -25.20 32.62
CA SER A 469 -17.07 -25.86 33.59
C SER A 469 -17.13 -27.35 33.33
N VAL A 470 -15.99 -28.03 33.29
CA VAL A 470 -15.89 -29.46 33.00
C VAL A 470 -15.42 -30.18 34.26
N SER A 471 -16.21 -31.14 34.73
CA SER A 471 -15.83 -32.04 35.81
C SER A 471 -16.00 -33.47 35.32
N ASP A 472 -14.91 -34.22 35.25
CA ASP A 472 -14.83 -35.55 34.65
C ASP A 472 -15.43 -35.59 33.25
N THR A 473 -16.63 -36.11 33.09
CA THR A 473 -17.37 -36.19 31.81
C THR A 473 -18.53 -35.20 31.70
N THR A 474 -18.84 -34.46 32.79
CA THR A 474 -19.97 -33.52 32.84
C THR A 474 -19.54 -32.11 32.42
N GLN A 475 -20.29 -31.54 31.49
CA GLN A 475 -20.14 -30.13 31.08
C GLN A 475 -21.31 -29.34 31.66
N THR A 476 -21.01 -28.41 32.57
CA THR A 476 -22.00 -27.53 33.19
C THR A 476 -21.88 -26.15 32.60
N PRO A 477 -22.95 -25.58 32.00
CA PRO A 477 -22.89 -24.21 31.47
C PRO A 477 -22.54 -23.19 32.56
N ASP A 478 -21.60 -22.30 32.27
CA ASP A 478 -21.26 -21.14 33.09
C ASP A 478 -21.96 -19.92 32.49
N TYR A 479 -23.16 -19.63 32.94
CA TYR A 479 -23.98 -18.53 32.42
C TYR A 479 -23.41 -17.15 32.74
N GLY A 480 -22.70 -17.01 33.85
CA GLY A 480 -22.03 -15.72 34.22
C GLY A 480 -20.90 -15.36 33.28
N LYS A 481 -20.29 -16.36 32.62
CA LYS A 481 -19.25 -16.17 31.62
C LYS A 481 -19.70 -16.29 30.16
N SER A 482 -20.91 -16.82 29.94
CA SER A 482 -21.49 -16.98 28.61
C SER A 482 -22.19 -15.68 28.17
N ASN A 483 -22.11 -15.37 26.89
CA ASN A 483 -22.68 -14.13 26.34
C ASN A 483 -23.11 -14.31 24.88
N HIS A 484 -24.34 -13.88 24.55
CA HIS A 484 -24.84 -13.77 23.19
C HIS A 484 -25.07 -12.30 22.86
N PHE A 485 -24.26 -11.76 21.93
CA PHE A 485 -24.24 -10.35 21.57
C PHE A 485 -24.53 -10.15 20.09
N ILE A 486 -25.57 -9.36 19.80
CA ILE A 486 -25.97 -8.98 18.45
C ILE A 486 -25.72 -7.49 18.25
N TYR A 487 -24.93 -7.13 17.23
CA TYR A 487 -24.62 -5.76 16.89
C TYR A 487 -25.02 -5.49 15.44
N ARG A 488 -25.74 -4.39 15.20
CA ARG A 488 -26.16 -3.94 13.88
C ARG A 488 -25.71 -2.52 13.68
N GLU A 489 -25.12 -2.23 12.53
CA GLU A 489 -24.65 -0.89 12.17
C GLU A 489 -25.10 -0.57 10.76
N ALA A 490 -25.67 0.63 10.58
CA ALA A 490 -25.99 1.20 9.27
C ALA A 490 -25.22 2.52 9.11
N ILE A 491 -24.43 2.66 8.05
CA ILE A 491 -23.68 3.88 7.71
C ILE A 491 -24.13 4.37 6.34
N GLN A 492 -24.65 5.60 6.29
CA GLN A 492 -25.01 6.28 5.06
C GLN A 492 -24.10 7.49 4.90
N ALA A 493 -23.51 7.64 3.72
CA ALA A 493 -22.53 8.69 3.46
C ALA A 493 -22.74 9.32 2.09
N ALA A 494 -22.64 10.64 2.03
CA ALA A 494 -22.56 11.40 0.81
C ALA A 494 -21.31 12.27 0.81
N TYR A 495 -20.67 12.44 -0.36
CA TYR A 495 -19.51 13.30 -0.46
C TYR A 495 -19.52 14.15 -1.72
N LEU A 496 -18.81 15.28 -1.63
CA LEU A 496 -18.48 16.17 -2.73
C LEU A 496 -17.00 16.50 -2.63
N ASN A 497 -16.27 16.35 -3.72
CA ASN A 497 -14.84 16.65 -3.81
C ASN A 497 -14.60 17.48 -5.07
N SER A 498 -13.82 18.55 -4.95
CA SER A 498 -13.44 19.41 -6.07
C SER A 498 -11.93 19.58 -6.10
N ARG A 499 -11.35 19.44 -7.29
CA ARG A 499 -9.91 19.65 -7.52
C ARG A 499 -9.72 20.60 -8.68
N LYS A 500 -8.76 21.52 -8.56
CA LYS A 500 -8.35 22.43 -9.63
C LYS A 500 -6.84 22.57 -9.68
N THR A 501 -6.29 22.50 -10.87
CA THR A 501 -4.87 22.67 -11.15
C THR A 501 -4.62 23.97 -11.92
N TRP A 502 -3.73 24.81 -11.40
CA TRP A 502 -3.16 25.99 -12.06
C TRP A 502 -1.72 25.72 -12.47
N LYS A 503 -1.05 26.71 -13.05
CA LYS A 503 0.35 26.55 -13.47
C LYS A 503 1.28 26.07 -12.36
N ARG A 504 1.23 26.72 -11.17
CA ARG A 504 2.09 26.41 -10.02
C ARG A 504 1.35 25.90 -8.81
N MET A 505 0.02 25.88 -8.81
CA MET A 505 -0.78 25.55 -7.66
C MET A 505 -1.81 24.49 -8.00
N ASP A 506 -1.92 23.49 -7.17
CA ASP A 506 -3.01 22.51 -7.20
C ASP A 506 -3.78 22.63 -5.88
N ALA A 507 -5.10 22.70 -5.93
CA ALA A 507 -5.95 22.73 -4.75
C ALA A 507 -7.03 21.65 -4.85
N GLN A 508 -7.35 21.04 -3.72
CA GLN A 508 -8.43 20.06 -3.61
C GLN A 508 -9.17 20.31 -2.31
N LEU A 509 -10.50 20.36 -2.39
CA LEU A 509 -11.39 20.54 -1.25
C LEU A 509 -12.48 19.48 -1.31
N GLY A 510 -12.72 18.80 -0.21
CA GLY A 510 -13.71 17.75 -0.12
C GLY A 510 -14.49 17.79 1.18
N PHE A 511 -15.77 17.43 1.11
CA PHE A 511 -16.68 17.30 2.24
C PHE A 511 -17.37 15.94 2.16
N ARG A 512 -17.39 15.23 3.28
CA ARG A 512 -18.11 13.98 3.42
C ARG A 512 -18.99 14.04 4.66
N LEU A 513 -20.26 13.75 4.50
CA LEU A 513 -21.24 13.64 5.58
C LEU A 513 -21.56 12.17 5.80
N GLU A 514 -21.42 11.69 7.03
CA GLU A 514 -21.79 10.33 7.40
C GLU A 514 -22.84 10.35 8.52
N ASN A 515 -23.94 9.60 8.32
CA ASN A 515 -24.92 9.25 9.35
C ASN A 515 -24.73 7.79 9.73
N THR A 516 -24.55 7.52 11.01
CA THR A 516 -24.33 6.18 11.56
C THR A 516 -25.43 5.87 12.56
N LEU A 517 -26.07 4.72 12.39
CA LEU A 517 -27.07 4.14 13.28
C LEU A 517 -26.50 2.84 13.81
N VAL A 518 -26.48 2.67 15.11
CA VAL A 518 -26.00 1.47 15.80
C VAL A 518 -27.10 0.96 16.72
N ASN A 519 -27.36 -0.35 16.66
CA ASN A 519 -28.19 -1.06 17.61
C ASN A 519 -27.40 -2.24 18.16
N GLY A 520 -27.18 -2.29 19.47
CA GLY A 520 -26.51 -3.38 20.17
C GLY A 520 -27.47 -4.04 21.13
N ARG A 521 -27.47 -5.39 21.15
CA ARG A 521 -28.31 -6.17 22.03
C ARG A 521 -27.52 -7.32 22.64
N GLN A 522 -27.36 -7.32 23.93
CA GLN A 522 -26.90 -8.46 24.68
C GLN A 522 -28.13 -9.28 25.12
N MET A 523 -28.20 -10.49 24.63
CA MET A 523 -29.29 -11.41 25.00
C MET A 523 -29.13 -11.85 26.46
N GLY A 524 -30.21 -11.88 27.20
CA GLY A 524 -30.21 -12.40 28.55
C GLY A 524 -30.00 -13.93 28.61
N ASN A 525 -29.50 -14.39 29.74
CA ASN A 525 -29.43 -15.81 30.07
C ASN A 525 -29.85 -16.04 31.54
N ALA A 526 -29.54 -17.18 32.15
CA ALA A 526 -29.98 -17.49 33.50
C ALA A 526 -29.38 -16.57 34.58
N GLU A 527 -28.21 -15.95 34.35
CA GLU A 527 -27.50 -15.12 35.33
C GLU A 527 -27.35 -13.68 34.86
N VAL A 528 -27.34 -13.43 33.55
CA VAL A 528 -27.08 -12.12 32.93
C VAL A 528 -28.38 -11.56 32.36
N LYS A 529 -28.77 -10.36 32.76
CA LYS A 529 -29.96 -9.67 32.22
C LYS A 529 -29.73 -9.20 30.81
N GLU A 530 -30.80 -9.21 30.01
CA GLU A 530 -30.79 -8.59 28.67
C GLU A 530 -30.56 -7.10 28.77
N THR A 531 -29.71 -6.59 27.88
CA THR A 531 -29.45 -5.16 27.73
C THR A 531 -29.43 -4.77 26.26
N ALA A 532 -29.91 -3.57 25.94
CA ALA A 532 -29.87 -3.05 24.59
C ALA A 532 -29.48 -1.57 24.61
N PHE A 533 -28.88 -1.11 23.53
CA PHE A 533 -28.56 0.31 23.32
C PHE A 533 -28.69 0.71 21.86
N ASP A 534 -29.06 1.95 21.65
CA ASP A 534 -29.15 2.58 20.35
C ASP A 534 -28.26 3.83 20.33
N ILE A 535 -27.42 3.95 19.30
CA ILE A 535 -26.55 5.11 19.12
C ILE A 535 -26.79 5.67 17.72
N GLN A 536 -27.04 6.98 17.63
CA GLN A 536 -27.12 7.66 16.36
C GLN A 536 -26.24 8.90 16.37
N TYR A 537 -25.46 9.08 15.30
CA TYR A 537 -24.70 10.31 15.12
C TYR A 537 -24.51 10.65 13.65
N MET A 538 -24.53 11.95 13.35
CA MET A 538 -24.20 12.49 12.03
C MET A 538 -22.95 13.37 12.17
N ARG A 539 -21.95 13.17 11.29
CA ARG A 539 -20.67 13.89 11.35
C ARG A 539 -20.17 14.29 9.98
N LEU A 540 -19.56 15.48 9.94
CA LEU A 540 -18.91 16.03 8.75
C LEU A 540 -17.39 15.76 8.81
N PHE A 541 -16.84 15.32 7.68
CA PHE A 541 -15.42 15.00 7.49
C PHE A 541 -14.84 15.85 6.35
N PRO A 542 -14.39 17.07 6.62
CA PRO A 542 -13.74 17.93 5.65
C PRO A 542 -12.32 17.44 5.35
N THR A 543 -11.89 17.68 4.10
CA THR A 543 -10.51 17.50 3.65
C THR A 543 -10.09 18.68 2.78
N ALA A 544 -8.87 19.17 2.95
CA ALA A 544 -8.32 20.24 2.13
C ALA A 544 -6.85 19.95 1.81
N PHE A 545 -6.46 20.20 0.57
CA PHE A 545 -5.09 20.05 0.10
C PHE A 545 -4.72 21.27 -0.74
N LEU A 546 -3.54 21.79 -0.50
CA LEU A 546 -2.94 22.86 -1.29
C LEU A 546 -1.50 22.50 -1.61
N ARG A 547 -1.18 22.33 -2.89
CA ARG A 547 0.17 22.07 -3.37
C ARG A 547 0.68 23.26 -4.17
N TYR A 548 1.86 23.76 -3.82
CA TYR A 548 2.54 24.80 -4.53
C TYR A 548 3.88 24.28 -5.11
N LYS A 549 4.04 24.42 -6.43
CA LYS A 549 5.27 24.07 -7.15
C LYS A 549 6.24 25.24 -7.05
N LEU A 550 7.35 25.04 -6.35
CA LEU A 550 8.38 26.07 -6.13
C LEU A 550 9.16 26.38 -7.39
N ASP A 551 9.26 25.41 -8.31
CA ASP A 551 9.88 25.57 -9.62
C ASP A 551 8.92 25.25 -10.78
N SER A 552 9.26 25.68 -11.99
CA SER A 552 8.43 25.52 -13.20
C SER A 552 8.27 24.05 -13.63
N LEU A 553 9.25 23.19 -13.32
CA LEU A 553 9.24 21.76 -13.64
C LEU A 553 8.47 20.95 -12.59
N GLY A 554 8.15 21.56 -11.43
CA GLY A 554 7.50 20.87 -10.32
C GLY A 554 8.40 19.87 -9.59
N ASN A 555 9.73 20.00 -9.74
CA ASN A 555 10.69 19.18 -9.01
C ASN A 555 10.68 19.46 -7.51
N ASN A 556 10.37 20.69 -7.12
CA ASN A 556 10.23 21.12 -5.75
C ASN A 556 8.78 21.52 -5.49
N ALA A 557 8.15 20.94 -4.50
CA ALA A 557 6.76 21.23 -4.15
C ALA A 557 6.56 21.24 -2.64
N LEU A 558 5.73 22.16 -2.18
CA LEU A 558 5.22 22.23 -0.83
C LEU A 558 3.73 21.85 -0.87
N THR A 559 3.32 20.91 -0.02
CA THR A 559 1.92 20.51 0.09
C THR A 559 1.45 20.70 1.53
N VAL A 560 0.34 21.38 1.71
CA VAL A 560 -0.36 21.49 3.00
C VAL A 560 -1.64 20.68 2.89
N SER A 561 -1.94 19.86 3.89
CA SER A 561 -3.18 19.10 3.94
C SER A 561 -3.79 19.10 5.34
N ILE A 562 -5.12 19.12 5.37
CA ILE A 562 -5.93 19.07 6.56
C ILE A 562 -7.03 18.03 6.35
N ALA A 563 -7.25 17.14 7.32
CA ALA A 563 -8.30 16.15 7.26
C ALA A 563 -8.89 15.88 8.65
N ARG A 564 -10.18 15.62 8.71
CA ARG A 564 -10.85 15.01 9.86
C ARG A 564 -11.23 13.58 9.51
N ARG A 565 -10.92 12.63 10.40
CA ARG A 565 -11.15 11.20 10.19
C ARG A 565 -11.82 10.60 11.42
N ILE A 566 -12.36 9.38 11.27
CA ILE A 566 -12.97 8.60 12.35
C ILE A 566 -12.31 7.22 12.43
N ASN A 567 -12.11 6.74 13.64
CA ASN A 567 -11.79 5.34 13.89
C ASN A 567 -12.92 4.74 14.74
N ARG A 568 -13.71 3.86 14.12
CA ARG A 568 -14.79 3.17 14.82
C ARG A 568 -14.23 1.98 15.59
N PRO A 569 -14.81 1.64 16.74
CA PRO A 569 -14.44 0.42 17.45
C PRO A 569 -14.55 -0.78 16.51
N ASN A 570 -13.60 -1.68 16.60
CA ASN A 570 -13.66 -3.00 15.98
C ASN A 570 -14.81 -3.80 16.63
N TYR A 571 -15.55 -4.58 15.85
CA TYR A 571 -16.72 -5.33 16.36
C TYR A 571 -16.38 -6.27 17.52
N GLN A 572 -15.16 -6.84 17.52
CA GLN A 572 -14.68 -7.68 18.61
C GLN A 572 -14.49 -6.90 19.92
N LEU A 573 -14.10 -5.62 19.83
CA LEU A 573 -13.92 -4.76 21.01
C LEU A 573 -15.23 -4.34 21.65
N LEU A 574 -16.35 -4.48 20.94
CA LEU A 574 -17.69 -4.14 21.45
C LEU A 574 -18.37 -5.28 22.18
N ASN A 575 -17.91 -6.52 21.99
CA ASN A 575 -18.49 -7.67 22.66
C ASN A 575 -18.03 -7.73 24.14
N PRO A 576 -18.92 -7.56 25.15
CA PRO A 576 -18.58 -7.51 26.56
C PRO A 576 -18.12 -8.85 27.16
N PHE A 577 -17.93 -9.83 26.31
CA PHE A 577 -17.51 -11.17 26.67
C PHE A 577 -16.13 -11.20 27.34
N LEU A 578 -15.98 -12.05 28.38
CA LEU A 578 -14.73 -12.29 29.09
C LEU A 578 -13.94 -13.42 28.43
N PHE A 579 -12.87 -13.07 27.73
CA PHE A 579 -11.94 -14.04 27.16
C PHE A 579 -10.80 -14.32 28.13
N TYR A 580 -10.67 -15.58 28.57
CA TYR A 580 -9.61 -16.03 29.46
C TYR A 580 -8.33 -16.28 28.66
N ARG A 581 -7.29 -15.52 28.97
CA ARG A 581 -5.97 -15.71 28.37
C ARG A 581 -5.15 -16.71 29.18
N ASP A 582 -5.19 -16.58 30.48
CA ASP A 582 -4.57 -17.45 31.49
C ASP A 582 -5.30 -17.30 32.82
N ALA A 583 -4.87 -18.02 33.83
CA ALA A 583 -5.49 -17.99 35.15
C ALA A 583 -5.49 -16.62 35.88
N TYR A 584 -4.76 -15.64 35.35
CA TYR A 584 -4.60 -14.31 35.95
C TYR A 584 -4.94 -13.17 34.98
N SER A 585 -5.36 -13.49 33.78
CA SER A 585 -5.59 -12.47 32.73
C SER A 585 -6.88 -12.73 31.98
N TYR A 586 -7.77 -11.74 32.02
CA TYR A 586 -8.99 -11.71 31.23
C TYR A 586 -8.94 -10.53 30.25
N ILE A 587 -9.52 -10.72 29.08
CA ILE A 587 -9.77 -9.67 28.11
C ILE A 587 -11.29 -9.56 27.97
N SER A 588 -11.82 -8.35 28.07
CA SER A 588 -13.23 -8.04 27.86
C SER A 588 -13.37 -6.99 26.76
N GLY A 589 -14.43 -7.04 25.98
CA GLY A 589 -14.84 -5.91 25.16
C GLY A 589 -15.67 -4.90 25.97
N ASN A 590 -16.04 -3.80 25.32
CA ASN A 590 -16.84 -2.71 25.91
C ASN A 590 -17.87 -2.23 24.88
N PRO A 591 -19.16 -2.54 25.05
CA PRO A 591 -20.20 -2.14 24.11
C PRO A 591 -20.47 -0.63 24.09
N LEU A 592 -20.01 0.11 25.10
CA LEU A 592 -20.21 1.56 25.25
C LEU A 592 -19.10 2.40 24.60
N LEU A 593 -18.21 1.79 23.84
CA LEU A 593 -17.16 2.50 23.14
C LEU A 593 -17.72 3.51 22.14
N LYS A 594 -17.18 4.73 22.23
CA LYS A 594 -17.43 5.81 21.29
C LYS A 594 -16.40 5.79 20.18
N PRO A 595 -16.75 6.24 18.95
CA PRO A 595 -15.77 6.42 17.90
C PRO A 595 -14.70 7.45 18.29
N GLN A 596 -13.47 7.17 17.95
CA GLN A 596 -12.34 8.07 18.08
C GLN A 596 -12.28 9.00 16.85
N TYR A 597 -12.06 10.30 17.06
CA TYR A 597 -11.88 11.26 15.97
C TYR A 597 -10.43 11.71 15.88
N HIS A 598 -9.96 11.90 14.63
CA HIS A 598 -8.62 12.33 14.30
C HIS A 598 -8.67 13.64 13.52
N PHE A 599 -7.96 14.64 14.00
CA PHE A 599 -7.70 15.90 13.30
C PHE A 599 -6.25 15.88 12.84
N GLN A 600 -6.04 15.90 11.54
CA GLN A 600 -4.73 15.68 10.92
C GLN A 600 -4.32 16.93 10.15
N TYR A 601 -3.13 17.42 10.44
CA TYR A 601 -2.50 18.55 9.76
C TYR A 601 -1.13 18.09 9.27
N GLU A 602 -0.81 18.33 8.01
CA GLU A 602 0.47 17.96 7.43
C GLU A 602 1.00 19.07 6.54
N VAL A 603 2.28 19.38 6.69
CA VAL A 603 3.07 20.20 5.77
C VAL A 603 4.18 19.34 5.22
N LYS A 604 4.18 19.10 3.90
CA LYS A 604 5.12 18.23 3.22
C LYS A 604 5.91 18.99 2.18
N TYR A 605 7.23 18.94 2.27
CA TYR A 605 8.14 19.33 1.20
C TYR A 605 8.60 18.11 0.42
N GLN A 606 8.64 18.22 -0.90
CA GLN A 606 9.07 17.17 -1.82
C GLN A 606 10.10 17.74 -2.81
N HIS A 607 11.26 17.09 -2.88
CA HIS A 607 12.28 17.35 -3.91
C HIS A 607 12.31 16.19 -4.90
N LYS A 608 11.95 16.45 -6.16
CA LYS A 608 11.77 15.42 -7.20
C LYS A 608 10.93 14.25 -6.66
N ASN A 609 11.24 13.05 -7.09
CA ASN A 609 10.58 11.83 -6.61
C ASN A 609 11.46 11.02 -5.66
N ASN A 610 12.54 11.60 -5.15
CA ASN A 610 13.56 10.87 -4.39
C ASN A 610 13.73 11.33 -2.94
N PHE A 611 13.30 12.53 -2.59
CA PHE A 611 13.38 13.01 -1.21
C PHE A 611 12.10 13.73 -0.80
N GLY A 612 11.61 13.43 0.38
CA GLY A 612 10.48 14.11 0.99
C GLY A 612 10.63 14.24 2.49
N ILE A 613 10.13 15.34 3.04
CA ILE A 613 10.01 15.57 4.48
C ILE A 613 8.61 16.10 4.78
N ALA A 614 7.94 15.53 5.79
CA ALA A 614 6.61 15.92 6.23
C ALA A 614 6.63 16.21 7.73
N LEU A 615 6.09 17.34 8.12
CA LEU A 615 5.75 17.69 9.48
C LEU A 615 4.26 17.41 9.68
N GLN A 616 3.92 16.64 10.70
CA GLN A 616 2.58 16.17 10.97
C GLN A 616 2.18 16.53 12.40
N TYR A 617 1.01 17.11 12.55
CA TYR A 617 0.36 17.27 13.84
C TYR A 617 -0.98 16.51 13.80
N ASN A 618 -1.14 15.54 14.68
CA ASN A 618 -2.36 14.75 14.80
C ASN A 618 -2.92 14.93 16.22
N TYR A 619 -4.18 15.34 16.32
CA TYR A 619 -4.92 15.44 17.56
C TYR A 619 -6.05 14.42 17.55
N PHE A 620 -6.21 13.68 18.65
CA PHE A 620 -7.19 12.62 18.79
C PHE A 620 -8.12 12.92 19.97
N THR A 621 -9.40 12.65 19.79
CA THR A 621 -10.38 12.66 20.87
C THR A 621 -11.00 11.28 21.03
N ASP A 622 -11.46 10.95 22.23
CA ASP A 622 -12.08 9.68 22.57
C ASP A 622 -11.20 8.47 22.19
N VAL A 623 -9.91 8.56 22.50
CA VAL A 623 -8.93 7.55 22.11
C VAL A 623 -9.28 6.20 22.72
N ILE A 624 -9.39 5.17 21.86
CA ILE A 624 -9.68 3.81 22.27
C ILE A 624 -8.36 3.09 22.54
N PHE A 625 -8.13 2.76 23.80
CA PHE A 625 -7.00 1.93 24.21
C PHE A 625 -7.46 0.72 25.00
N GLN A 626 -6.70 -0.35 24.89
CA GLN A 626 -6.76 -1.44 25.84
C GLN A 626 -6.14 -0.98 27.15
N THR A 627 -6.95 -0.87 28.19
CA THR A 627 -6.55 -0.49 29.55
C THR A 627 -6.65 -1.71 30.46
N THR A 628 -5.67 -1.84 31.33
CA THR A 628 -5.59 -2.96 32.27
C THR A 628 -5.80 -2.45 33.69
N GLN A 629 -6.62 -3.12 34.47
CA GLN A 629 -6.76 -2.95 35.90
C GLN A 629 -6.43 -4.26 36.63
N ALA A 630 -5.92 -4.13 37.82
CA ALA A 630 -5.70 -5.24 38.73
C ALA A 630 -6.83 -5.30 39.76
N ILE A 631 -7.55 -6.41 39.82
CA ILE A 631 -8.63 -6.67 40.78
C ILE A 631 -8.39 -8.07 41.36
N ASP A 632 -8.23 -8.16 42.68
CA ASP A 632 -8.06 -9.43 43.40
C ASP A 632 -6.98 -10.37 42.80
N GLY A 633 -5.83 -9.77 42.39
CA GLY A 633 -4.71 -10.50 41.81
C GLY A 633 -4.91 -10.90 40.33
N ILE A 634 -5.98 -10.44 39.70
CA ILE A 634 -6.32 -10.73 38.31
C ILE A 634 -6.19 -9.45 37.48
N PHE A 635 -5.55 -9.54 36.31
CA PHE A 635 -5.54 -8.47 35.32
C PHE A 635 -6.71 -8.56 34.37
N ILE A 636 -7.57 -7.55 34.38
CA ILE A 636 -8.68 -7.40 33.43
C ILE A 636 -8.29 -6.32 32.44
N THR A 637 -8.14 -6.70 31.19
CA THR A 637 -7.85 -5.79 30.08
C THR A 637 -9.10 -5.52 29.28
N SER A 638 -9.51 -4.25 29.19
CA SER A 638 -10.71 -3.85 28.44
C SER A 638 -10.44 -2.61 27.60
N PRO A 639 -11.00 -2.48 26.40
CA PRO A 639 -10.91 -1.27 25.61
C PRO A 639 -11.80 -0.18 26.23
N ASN A 640 -11.25 1.02 26.36
CA ASN A 640 -11.94 2.17 26.91
C ASN A 640 -11.61 3.45 26.13
N ASN A 641 -12.54 4.40 26.09
CA ASN A 641 -12.28 5.76 25.61
C ASN A 641 -11.68 6.57 26.77
N VAL A 642 -10.38 6.55 26.89
CA VAL A 642 -9.72 7.05 28.11
C VAL A 642 -9.15 8.43 28.00
N ALA A 643 -8.94 8.97 26.79
CA ALA A 643 -8.10 10.14 26.69
C ALA A 643 -8.33 10.97 25.42
N SER A 644 -7.76 12.14 25.42
CA SER A 644 -7.26 12.81 24.23
C SER A 644 -5.78 12.47 24.03
N GLY A 645 -5.31 12.57 22.79
CA GLY A 645 -3.92 12.33 22.46
C GLY A 645 -3.44 13.30 21.38
N ARG A 646 -2.13 13.53 21.36
CA ARG A 646 -1.48 14.31 20.32
C ARG A 646 -0.20 13.61 19.87
N ILE A 647 0.05 13.66 18.55
CA ILE A 647 1.30 13.20 17.96
C ILE A 647 1.84 14.34 17.11
N LEU A 648 3.04 14.81 17.45
CA LEU A 648 3.84 15.67 16.58
C LEU A 648 4.91 14.78 15.96
N ALA A 649 4.96 14.70 14.62
CA ALA A 649 5.90 13.83 13.92
C ALA A 649 6.60 14.54 12.76
N MET A 650 7.85 14.16 12.54
CA MET A 650 8.61 14.46 11.34
C MET A 650 8.88 13.14 10.61
N ALA A 651 8.35 12.98 9.41
CA ALA A 651 8.56 11.81 8.57
C ALA A 651 9.41 12.19 7.35
N THR A 652 10.51 11.46 7.13
CA THR A 652 11.40 11.65 5.99
C THR A 652 11.43 10.39 5.15
N ASN A 653 11.49 10.55 3.84
CA ASN A 653 11.73 9.47 2.90
C ASN A 653 12.82 9.88 1.89
N LEU A 654 13.73 8.96 1.62
CA LEU A 654 14.83 9.13 0.69
C LEU A 654 14.94 7.87 -0.17
N THR A 655 14.96 8.05 -1.50
CA THR A 655 15.31 7.01 -2.46
C THR A 655 16.47 7.52 -3.29
N GLN A 656 17.65 6.96 -3.11
CA GLN A 656 18.87 7.42 -3.75
C GLN A 656 19.63 6.25 -4.39
N SER A 657 19.90 6.34 -5.67
CA SER A 657 20.89 5.47 -6.33
C SER A 657 22.30 5.99 -6.00
N LEU A 658 22.98 5.31 -5.09
CA LEU A 658 24.34 5.65 -4.66
C LEU A 658 25.36 5.29 -5.74
N THR A 659 25.11 4.16 -6.42
CA THR A 659 25.85 3.71 -7.60
C THR A 659 24.90 3.12 -8.64
N LYS A 660 25.41 2.67 -9.79
CA LYS A 660 24.60 1.98 -10.82
C LYS A 660 24.03 0.64 -10.32
N TRP A 661 24.67 0.04 -9.32
CA TRP A 661 24.32 -1.28 -8.78
C TRP A 661 23.74 -1.21 -7.34
N TRP A 662 23.77 -0.05 -6.67
CA TRP A 662 23.28 0.11 -5.31
C TRP A 662 22.27 1.26 -5.20
N THR A 663 21.05 0.94 -4.76
CA THR A 663 19.98 1.89 -4.45
C THR A 663 19.61 1.77 -2.97
N LEU A 664 19.64 2.89 -2.26
CA LEU A 664 19.19 3.01 -0.88
C LEU A 664 17.79 3.63 -0.83
N ASN A 665 16.89 2.96 -0.11
CA ASN A 665 15.63 3.55 0.35
C ASN A 665 15.70 3.67 1.86
N ALA A 666 15.57 4.88 2.38
CA ALA A 666 15.62 5.19 3.80
C ALA A 666 14.36 5.95 4.22
N ASN A 667 13.69 5.48 5.25
CA ASN A 667 12.54 6.12 5.85
C ASN A 667 12.80 6.31 7.34
N LEU A 668 12.66 7.53 7.83
CA LEU A 668 12.80 7.87 9.23
C LEU A 668 11.58 8.66 9.68
N THR A 669 10.94 8.22 10.75
CA THR A 669 9.89 8.98 11.44
C THR A 669 10.32 9.22 12.87
N ILE A 670 10.40 10.48 13.25
CA ILE A 670 10.64 10.90 14.65
C ILE A 670 9.33 11.52 15.12
N SER A 671 8.83 11.10 16.27
CA SER A 671 7.58 11.59 16.81
C SER A 671 7.65 11.80 18.33
N HIS A 672 6.87 12.76 18.79
CA HIS A 672 6.50 12.93 20.19
C HIS A 672 5.03 12.61 20.32
N MET A 673 4.72 11.58 21.09
CA MET A 673 3.36 11.14 21.41
C MET A 673 3.07 11.46 22.87
N ALA A 674 1.93 12.07 23.14
CA ALA A 674 1.46 12.33 24.50
C ALA A 674 -0.03 12.02 24.58
N LEU A 675 -0.41 11.33 25.65
CA LEU A 675 -1.79 11.03 26.02
C LEU A 675 -2.18 11.86 27.24
N ASN A 676 -3.46 12.16 27.38
CA ASN A 676 -3.99 12.87 28.55
C ASN A 676 -5.39 12.34 28.86
N GLY A 677 -5.54 11.65 29.98
CA GLY A 677 -6.80 11.05 30.40
C GLY A 677 -6.75 10.37 31.75
N VAL A 678 -7.77 9.57 32.01
CA VAL A 678 -7.94 8.80 33.23
C VAL A 678 -8.39 7.40 32.87
N ALA A 679 -7.79 6.39 33.45
CA ALA A 679 -8.21 4.98 33.35
C ALA A 679 -8.35 4.41 34.76
N TYR A 680 -9.53 3.89 35.10
CA TYR A 680 -9.82 3.29 36.42
C TYR A 680 -9.43 4.17 37.61
N SER A 681 -9.74 5.45 37.54
CA SER A 681 -9.39 6.50 38.50
C SER A 681 -7.90 6.87 38.58
N GLU A 682 -7.03 6.19 37.82
CA GLU A 682 -5.61 6.52 37.73
C GLU A 682 -5.34 7.49 36.56
N LYS A 683 -4.43 8.42 36.77
CA LYS A 683 -4.03 9.42 35.79
C LYS A 683 -3.21 8.74 34.67
N LEU A 684 -3.67 8.82 33.44
CA LEU A 684 -3.02 8.26 32.26
C LEU A 684 -2.44 9.38 31.40
N ASN A 685 -1.22 9.80 31.71
CA ASN A 685 -0.53 10.88 30.99
C ASN A 685 0.86 10.46 30.47
N PRO A 686 1.02 9.29 29.83
CA PRO A 686 2.32 8.94 29.30
C PRO A 686 2.69 9.82 28.10
N ALA A 687 3.98 10.16 28.02
CA ALA A 687 4.55 10.86 26.88
C ALA A 687 5.89 10.22 26.51
N ILE A 688 6.12 10.01 25.22
CA ILE A 688 7.39 9.46 24.73
C ILE A 688 7.86 10.17 23.47
N TYR A 689 9.19 10.17 23.29
CA TYR A 689 9.83 10.37 22.00
C TYR A 689 10.10 9.03 21.35
N GLN A 690 9.71 8.89 20.09
CA GLN A 690 9.87 7.68 19.32
C GLN A 690 10.56 7.98 18.00
N ALA A 691 11.51 7.12 17.62
CA ALA A 691 12.07 7.08 16.27
C ALA A 691 11.85 5.69 15.67
N ARG A 692 11.37 5.68 14.43
CA ARG A 692 11.23 4.48 13.59
C ARG A 692 12.02 4.67 12.32
N MET A 693 12.91 3.74 12.02
CA MET A 693 13.75 3.77 10.83
C MET A 693 13.60 2.47 10.04
N ASN A 694 13.38 2.61 8.75
CA ASN A 694 13.40 1.50 7.81
C ASN A 694 14.42 1.79 6.71
N LEU A 695 15.38 0.88 6.53
CA LEU A 695 16.43 0.95 5.52
C LEU A 695 16.32 -0.24 4.59
N VAL A 696 16.23 0.01 3.28
CA VAL A 696 16.23 -1.03 2.25
C VAL A 696 17.38 -0.74 1.28
N ASN A 697 18.40 -1.57 1.31
CA ASN A 697 19.51 -1.55 0.37
C ASN A 697 19.25 -2.57 -0.73
N GLN A 698 19.05 -2.10 -1.95
CA GLN A 698 18.87 -2.93 -3.13
C GLN A 698 20.16 -2.96 -3.93
N LEU A 699 20.71 -4.15 -4.13
CA LEU A 699 21.96 -4.42 -4.82
C LEU A 699 21.65 -5.17 -6.12
N LYS A 700 22.00 -4.57 -7.25
CA LYS A 700 21.78 -5.16 -8.57
C LYS A 700 23.11 -5.53 -9.20
N PHE A 701 23.31 -6.81 -9.42
CA PHE A 701 24.53 -7.34 -10.03
C PHE A 701 24.24 -7.84 -11.45
N ASP A 702 25.31 -8.15 -12.19
CA ASP A 702 25.22 -8.70 -13.53
C ASP A 702 24.60 -10.10 -13.56
N LYS A 703 24.27 -10.55 -14.76
CA LYS A 703 23.73 -11.89 -15.03
C LYS A 703 22.47 -12.24 -14.20
N GLY A 704 21.67 -11.22 -13.82
CA GLY A 704 20.38 -11.42 -13.15
C GLY A 704 20.43 -11.73 -11.65
N TRP A 705 21.57 -11.47 -10.98
CA TRP A 705 21.68 -11.51 -9.54
C TRP A 705 21.19 -10.21 -8.92
N ASN A 706 20.48 -10.31 -7.81
CA ASN A 706 20.08 -9.17 -6.98
C ASN A 706 20.28 -9.53 -5.51
N GLY A 707 20.76 -8.57 -4.74
CA GLY A 707 20.87 -8.65 -3.29
C GLY A 707 19.96 -7.63 -2.62
N GLU A 708 19.54 -7.91 -1.41
CA GLU A 708 18.76 -6.97 -0.60
C GLU A 708 19.15 -7.10 0.87
N ILE A 709 19.41 -5.98 1.53
CA ILE A 709 19.63 -5.88 2.96
C ILE A 709 18.59 -4.93 3.51
N THR A 710 17.73 -5.41 4.42
CA THR A 710 16.73 -4.57 5.06
C THR A 710 17.02 -4.45 6.54
N GLY A 711 16.95 -3.24 7.08
CA GLY A 711 17.08 -2.93 8.49
C GLY A 711 15.86 -2.19 8.99
N PHE A 712 15.28 -2.66 10.07
CA PHE A 712 14.19 -1.99 10.76
C PHE A 712 14.58 -1.75 12.22
N PHE A 713 14.44 -0.51 12.68
CA PHE A 713 14.77 -0.09 14.03
C PHE A 713 13.61 0.75 14.61
N VAL A 714 13.26 0.49 15.85
CA VAL A 714 12.28 1.25 16.61
C VAL A 714 12.87 1.51 17.99
N THR A 715 12.81 2.76 18.45
CA THR A 715 13.11 3.12 19.83
C THR A 715 11.95 2.69 20.74
N LYS A 716 11.79 3.33 21.90
CA LYS A 716 10.60 3.05 22.75
C LYS A 716 9.32 3.25 21.97
N ASP A 717 8.32 2.42 22.26
CA ASP A 717 6.98 2.46 21.67
C ASP A 717 5.93 2.56 22.76
N LEU A 718 4.86 3.34 22.52
CA LEU A 718 3.76 3.53 23.46
C LEU A 718 2.46 3.05 22.84
N ASN A 719 1.80 2.12 23.50
CA ASN A 719 0.46 1.67 23.15
C ASN A 719 -0.43 1.59 24.41
N GLY A 720 -1.26 2.62 24.61
CA GLY A 720 -2.07 2.78 25.82
C GLY A 720 -1.21 2.89 27.07
N GLN A 721 -1.35 1.93 27.97
CA GLN A 721 -0.56 1.81 29.21
C GLN A 721 0.78 1.07 28.99
N ARG A 722 1.06 0.50 27.82
CA ARG A 722 2.26 -0.30 27.59
C ARG A 722 3.36 0.52 26.94
N ILE A 723 4.53 0.52 27.55
CA ILE A 723 5.76 1.10 27.01
C ILE A 723 6.70 -0.06 26.67
N THR A 724 7.02 -0.20 25.39
CA THR A 724 7.89 -1.25 24.84
C THR A 724 9.29 -0.71 24.63
N ASP A 725 10.30 -1.49 24.98
CA ASP A 725 11.73 -1.18 24.82
C ASP A 725 12.16 -1.15 23.34
N PRO A 726 13.30 -0.51 23.04
CA PRO A 726 13.88 -0.48 21.69
C PRO A 726 14.13 -1.87 21.13
N ARG A 727 13.90 -2.04 19.81
CA ARG A 727 14.12 -3.29 19.10
C ARG A 727 14.50 -3.04 17.64
N TYR A 728 15.22 -4.01 17.05
CA TYR A 728 15.61 -3.93 15.65
C TYR A 728 15.60 -5.32 15.02
N ARG A 729 15.56 -5.36 13.69
CA ARG A 729 15.79 -6.58 12.90
C ARG A 729 16.54 -6.26 11.63
N ILE A 730 17.38 -7.19 11.20
CA ILE A 730 18.12 -7.15 9.93
C ILE A 730 17.80 -8.41 9.16
N ASN A 731 17.38 -8.23 7.89
CA ASN A 731 17.11 -9.34 6.98
C ASN A 731 18.03 -9.25 5.76
N LEU A 732 18.38 -10.39 5.20
CA LEU A 732 19.12 -10.54 3.96
C LEU A 732 18.31 -11.33 2.95
N ALA A 733 18.41 -10.96 1.67
CA ALA A 733 17.88 -11.76 0.59
C ALA A 733 18.80 -11.71 -0.62
N VAL A 734 18.94 -12.84 -1.30
CA VAL A 734 19.64 -12.96 -2.57
C VAL A 734 18.71 -13.63 -3.57
N GLN A 735 18.58 -13.02 -4.73
CA GLN A 735 17.70 -13.50 -5.80
C GLN A 735 18.48 -13.70 -7.09
N LYS A 736 18.19 -14.79 -7.78
CA LYS A 736 18.69 -15.10 -9.12
C LYS A 736 17.54 -15.23 -10.08
N LYS A 737 17.59 -14.48 -11.18
CA LYS A 737 16.70 -14.71 -12.33
C LYS A 737 17.13 -15.96 -13.07
N VAL A 738 16.17 -16.81 -13.41
CA VAL A 738 16.36 -18.10 -14.10
C VAL A 738 15.36 -18.24 -15.25
N LEU A 739 15.45 -19.31 -16.04
CA LEU A 739 14.49 -19.63 -17.12
C LEU A 739 14.30 -18.47 -18.11
N LYS A 740 15.39 -17.85 -18.56
CA LYS A 740 15.37 -16.68 -19.48
C LYS A 740 14.55 -15.51 -18.92
N ASP A 741 14.79 -15.18 -17.66
CA ASP A 741 14.10 -14.11 -16.88
C ASP A 741 12.60 -14.35 -16.60
N LYS A 742 12.04 -15.52 -16.98
CA LYS A 742 10.66 -15.89 -16.65
C LYS A 742 10.49 -16.45 -15.25
N GLY A 743 11.57 -16.93 -14.64
CA GLY A 743 11.59 -17.43 -13.28
C GLY A 743 12.57 -16.69 -12.39
N SER A 744 12.39 -16.84 -11.09
CA SER A 744 13.38 -16.41 -10.09
C SER A 744 13.43 -17.39 -8.92
N VAL A 745 14.63 -17.58 -8.39
CA VAL A 745 14.87 -18.26 -7.12
C VAL A 745 15.39 -17.21 -6.14
N ARG A 746 14.85 -17.17 -4.94
CA ARG A 746 15.24 -16.24 -3.87
C ARG A 746 15.55 -17.02 -2.60
N LEU A 747 16.69 -16.74 -2.01
CA LEU A 747 17.06 -17.15 -0.67
C LEU A 747 16.89 -15.97 0.26
N LEU A 748 16.35 -16.19 1.45
CA LEU A 748 16.15 -15.14 2.45
C LEU A 748 16.59 -15.64 3.84
N ALA A 749 17.08 -14.71 4.64
CA ALA A 749 17.36 -14.90 6.06
C ALA A 749 16.78 -13.70 6.82
N GLU A 750 15.87 -13.96 7.73
CA GLU A 750 15.15 -12.93 8.47
C GLU A 750 15.62 -12.90 9.92
N ASP A 751 15.60 -11.69 10.51
CA ASP A 751 16.01 -11.41 11.89
C ASP A 751 17.31 -12.13 12.30
N LEU A 752 18.40 -11.89 11.53
CA LEU A 752 19.68 -12.56 11.66
C LEU A 752 20.18 -12.66 13.10
N PHE A 753 19.97 -11.61 13.88
CA PHE A 753 20.45 -11.49 15.26
C PHE A 753 19.45 -11.93 16.31
N HIS A 754 18.23 -12.37 15.89
CA HIS A 754 17.11 -12.69 16.79
C HIS A 754 16.85 -11.57 17.82
N SER A 755 16.87 -10.35 17.33
CA SER A 755 16.81 -9.11 18.13
C SER A 755 15.39 -8.51 18.20
N TRP A 756 14.44 -9.06 17.42
CA TRP A 756 13.04 -8.62 17.44
C TRP A 756 12.27 -9.25 18.59
N LYS A 757 12.65 -8.87 19.82
CA LYS A 757 12.01 -9.32 21.07
C LYS A 757 11.22 -8.17 21.68
N LEU A 758 10.05 -8.46 22.23
CA LEU A 758 9.28 -7.49 22.99
C LEU A 758 9.73 -7.54 24.45
N LYS A 759 9.98 -6.37 25.01
CA LYS A 759 10.13 -6.17 26.45
C LYS A 759 9.30 -4.94 26.77
N ASP A 760 8.26 -5.11 27.54
CA ASP A 760 7.37 -4.03 27.86
C ASP A 760 7.01 -3.97 29.34
N ARG A 761 6.59 -2.78 29.74
CA ARG A 761 6.12 -2.46 31.06
C ARG A 761 4.75 -1.80 30.96
N THR A 762 3.80 -2.23 31.78
CA THR A 762 2.51 -1.56 31.91
C THR A 762 2.60 -0.46 32.95
N VAL A 763 2.25 0.77 32.58
CA VAL A 763 2.29 1.96 33.45
C VAL A 763 0.88 2.37 33.88
N SER A 764 0.78 3.21 34.92
CA SER A 764 -0.50 3.71 35.47
C SER A 764 -1.44 2.57 35.91
N LEU A 765 -0.88 1.53 36.51
CA LEU A 765 -1.63 0.51 37.20
C LEU A 765 -1.83 0.94 38.66
N LYS A 766 -3.04 0.76 39.19
CA LYS A 766 -3.31 0.98 40.59
C LYS A 766 -2.75 -0.20 41.39
N GLN A 767 -1.88 0.06 42.35
CA GLN A 767 -1.32 -0.92 43.28
C GLN A 767 -0.73 -2.17 42.60
N ALA A 768 -0.15 -2.01 41.40
CA ALA A 768 0.50 -3.13 40.71
C ALA A 768 1.61 -2.64 39.76
N ASP A 769 2.61 -3.51 39.59
CA ASP A 769 3.60 -3.43 38.51
C ASP A 769 3.51 -4.66 37.61
N ALA A 770 3.71 -4.45 36.31
CA ALA A 770 3.70 -5.55 35.34
C ALA A 770 4.79 -5.37 34.29
N PHE A 771 5.63 -6.38 34.18
CA PHE A 771 6.67 -6.49 33.14
C PHE A 771 6.38 -7.72 32.28
N HIS A 772 6.58 -7.58 31.00
CA HIS A 772 6.35 -8.65 30.02
C HIS A 772 7.53 -8.73 29.06
N THR A 773 7.96 -9.95 28.77
CA THR A 773 8.93 -10.23 27.69
C THR A 773 8.35 -11.29 26.77
N GLN A 774 8.53 -11.11 25.46
CA GLN A 774 8.09 -12.06 24.45
C GLN A 774 9.17 -12.28 23.40
N ALA A 775 9.51 -13.52 23.14
CA ALA A 775 10.32 -13.95 22.01
C ALA A 775 9.47 -14.80 21.07
N THR A 776 9.45 -14.43 19.78
CA THR A 776 8.69 -15.15 18.75
C THR A 776 9.61 -15.75 17.70
N ASP A 777 9.10 -16.62 16.84
CA ASP A 777 9.84 -17.30 15.76
C ASP A 777 10.14 -16.34 14.60
N THR A 778 10.96 -15.31 14.86
CA THR A 778 11.32 -14.28 13.86
C THR A 778 12.60 -14.61 13.08
N ARG A 779 13.54 -15.39 13.68
CA ARG A 779 14.79 -15.79 13.02
C ARG A 779 14.57 -17.02 12.18
N ARG A 780 14.59 -16.84 10.86
CA ARG A 780 14.31 -17.92 9.90
C ARG A 780 15.06 -17.77 8.60
N VAL A 781 15.28 -18.89 7.93
CA VAL A 781 15.81 -18.97 6.57
C VAL A 781 14.75 -19.55 5.65
N GLY A 782 14.76 -19.13 4.40
CA GLY A 782 13.73 -19.56 3.45
C GLY A 782 14.20 -19.53 2.00
N VAL A 783 13.44 -20.23 1.18
CA VAL A 783 13.58 -20.24 -0.27
C VAL A 783 12.23 -19.93 -0.91
N ALA A 784 12.25 -19.11 -1.95
CA ALA A 784 11.07 -18.83 -2.76
C ALA A 784 11.42 -19.02 -4.23
N PHE A 785 10.48 -19.61 -4.97
CA PHE A 785 10.51 -19.79 -6.41
C PHE A 785 9.32 -19.07 -7.01
N SER A 786 9.52 -18.38 -8.12
CA SER A 786 8.43 -17.85 -8.93
C SER A 786 8.67 -18.11 -10.40
N TYR A 787 7.60 -18.37 -11.14
CA TYR A 787 7.62 -18.59 -12.58
C TYR A 787 6.43 -17.93 -13.24
N ARG A 788 6.69 -17.15 -14.30
CA ARG A 788 5.67 -16.51 -15.14
C ARG A 788 5.53 -17.27 -16.46
N PHE A 789 4.30 -17.59 -16.83
CA PHE A 789 3.97 -18.27 -18.08
C PHE A 789 3.01 -17.44 -18.93
N GLY A 790 2.93 -17.78 -20.22
CA GLY A 790 2.10 -17.09 -21.21
C GLY A 790 2.87 -16.09 -22.08
N LYS A 791 2.17 -15.28 -22.87
CA LYS A 791 2.80 -14.34 -23.81
C LYS A 791 3.52 -13.21 -23.09
N ASP A 792 4.78 -12.95 -23.44
CA ASP A 792 5.71 -11.99 -22.79
C ASP A 792 5.36 -10.50 -22.95
N THR A 793 4.16 -10.17 -23.32
CA THR A 793 3.75 -8.81 -23.68
C THR A 793 3.46 -7.88 -22.50
N PHE A 794 3.71 -8.29 -21.25
CA PHE A 794 3.78 -7.34 -20.13
C PHE A 794 4.97 -6.35 -20.24
N ALA A 795 6.02 -6.71 -21.00
CA ALA A 795 7.22 -5.90 -21.17
C ALA A 795 7.15 -4.91 -22.36
N ARG A 796 6.19 -5.03 -23.25
CA ARG A 796 6.06 -4.16 -24.43
C ARG A 796 4.72 -3.42 -24.39
N LYS A 797 4.71 -2.23 -23.75
CA LYS A 797 3.74 -1.21 -24.11
C LYS A 797 4.03 -0.80 -25.55
N ARG A 798 3.22 -1.25 -26.53
CA ARG A 798 3.10 -0.50 -27.77
C ARG A 798 2.70 0.93 -27.37
N ARG A 799 3.55 1.91 -27.69
CA ARG A 799 3.13 3.29 -27.76
C ARG A 799 1.96 3.34 -28.75
N HIS A 800 0.74 3.36 -28.27
CA HIS A 800 -0.22 4.24 -28.87
C HIS A 800 0.29 5.65 -28.59
N ASN A 801 0.33 6.50 -29.59
CA ASN A 801 0.58 7.92 -29.42
C ASN A 801 -0.20 8.37 -28.20
N ASP A 802 0.54 8.64 -27.11
CA ASP A 802 -0.01 9.26 -25.93
C ASP A 802 -0.44 10.64 -26.39
N ASN A 803 -1.72 10.80 -26.72
CA ASN A 803 -2.33 12.10 -26.73
C ASN A 803 -2.03 12.71 -25.36
N ALA A 804 -1.71 13.99 -25.35
CA ALA A 804 -1.49 14.76 -24.12
C ALA A 804 -2.60 14.56 -23.07
N ALA A 805 -3.78 14.07 -23.49
CA ALA A 805 -4.88 13.59 -22.68
C ALA A 805 -4.59 12.30 -21.88
N ASP A 806 -3.69 11.40 -22.31
CA ASP A 806 -3.36 10.19 -21.54
C ASP A 806 -2.35 10.49 -20.41
N ALA A 807 -1.53 11.50 -20.56
CA ALA A 807 -0.73 12.05 -19.45
C ALA A 807 -1.62 12.75 -18.41
N GLU A 808 -2.76 13.30 -18.82
CA GLU A 808 -3.77 13.90 -17.92
C GLU A 808 -4.79 12.89 -17.38
N LYS A 809 -5.06 11.77 -18.08
CA LYS A 809 -5.82 10.64 -17.54
C LYS A 809 -5.14 9.97 -16.34
N GLY A 810 -3.82 9.88 -16.31
CA GLY A 810 -3.07 9.47 -15.12
C GLY A 810 -3.05 10.52 -14.01
N ARG A 811 -3.65 11.71 -14.24
CA ARG A 811 -3.83 12.79 -13.27
C ARG A 811 -5.29 12.89 -12.77
N VAL A 812 -6.19 12.13 -13.35
CA VAL A 812 -7.62 12.13 -13.03
C VAL A 812 -8.04 10.82 -12.35
N ASP A 813 -7.24 9.72 -12.51
CA ASP A 813 -7.48 8.43 -11.86
C ASP A 813 -6.85 8.35 -10.47
#